data_afd8d1b79007d86889eacc0469ea54b0
#
_entry.id   afd8d1b79007d86889eacc0469ea54b0
#
_cell.length_a   1.000
_cell.length_b   1.000
_cell.length_c   1.000
_cell.angle_alpha   90.00
_cell.angle_beta   90.00
_cell.angle_gamma   90.00
#
_symmetry.space_group_name_H-M   'P 1'
#
loop_
_entity.id
_entity.type
_entity.pdbx_description
1 polymer ?
#
loop_
_entity_poly.entity_id
_entity_poly.type
_entity_poly.pdbx_seq_one_letter_code
_entity_poly.pdbx_strand_id
1 'polypeptide(L)'
;VTLSAEELYTRGLEHVNAGRFGAARRALTSGAARAVDPDLRARIAGTRAFLASHDGAPDSAESLCRDALALDGISAQTTAILQGQLGLIALNRGNPSGAVSSLTSGIDAMPESSGRRARMYLNRSVAHMQLGELAAARGDLDRAIADYEEDADPDSAAVAEHNLGYILLLEGDLVGALGHMVSARKVMAGESDVHTAIGDVDRAEVLRDAGLTTEAERLLEAAIHVFGARRMRQAQAESELNLARSLLRHDPARAAKVAAAAERRFSQLEGALWRARAAGIRARALLAGGTVDRSGRVTPAARRVPDADTVGGLAAELDGHGLWGDAMALRLTHILWRVRHGRDDGTPLPRLRRSAPLEVRLLAYEVRAARAATPTQARRAAARGLDELTTWSHSFGSLDLQTSLAMHGNGLLGAGLAAAVDTGDPAAMFEWSERARLLSQQVVPLRPPPDPELARRLAELRTLRAELPADSWLSDPRAAELGELVRERQWASVAATDAPDGGDRVDLSGLQRLLDADTAALSFVFSPHGMRCVVAGAGCAEVVDLPGWSEAHTLLPGLRSDLDLSASVRSGPMADVIRRSLDARLASLSRLLLEPVTARTAARRLLITTPGVLAGVPWSMLPDLRGRVTTHAVSASRWARRRTPLTLRTAGFAVGPRVARGIEEVTTAASAWQRTQPEIRHGADSTIDGVTGMVGAVDVLHISAHGRHTADNPLFSGLELADGVLFGYDIDRMPRVPTTVVLSACEVGRSAVRWGEEAIGMTRAWLHAGARCVIAAPVVVADDDACELLGAMHEGLAAGTSPAEALADATERTGIVAPFQVHGAGF
;
A
#
# COMPACT_ATOMS: atom_id res chain seq x y z
N VAL A 1 12.24 36.57 -50.92
CA VAL A 1 11.07 37.20 -50.29
C VAL A 1 11.39 37.34 -48.82
N THR A 2 11.45 38.59 -48.34
CA THR A 2 11.62 38.85 -46.90
C THR A 2 10.30 38.67 -46.25
N LEU A 3 10.20 37.69 -45.33
CA LEU A 3 8.98 37.39 -44.56
C LEU A 3 8.54 38.61 -43.74
N SER A 4 7.23 38.88 -43.66
CA SER A 4 6.64 39.89 -42.81
C SER A 4 6.77 39.53 -41.29
N ALA A 5 6.49 40.48 -40.43
CA ALA A 5 6.53 40.23 -38.99
C ALA A 5 5.46 39.19 -38.55
N GLU A 6 4.28 39.20 -39.18
CA GLU A 6 3.20 38.24 -38.94
C GLU A 6 3.58 36.83 -39.39
N GLU A 7 4.15 36.69 -40.58
CA GLU A 7 4.65 35.39 -41.09
C GLU A 7 5.76 34.82 -40.21
N LEU A 8 6.65 35.67 -39.69
CA LEU A 8 7.69 35.26 -38.75
C LEU A 8 7.12 34.84 -37.39
N TYR A 9 6.08 35.51 -36.94
CA TYR A 9 5.35 35.11 -35.71
C TYR A 9 4.68 33.76 -35.88
N THR A 10 3.92 33.57 -36.97
CA THR A 10 3.25 32.29 -37.25
C THR A 10 4.26 31.14 -37.34
N ARG A 11 5.38 31.35 -38.03
CA ARG A 11 6.45 30.37 -38.08
C ARG A 11 7.12 30.12 -36.73
N GLY A 12 7.20 31.17 -35.93
CA GLY A 12 7.65 31.04 -34.51
C GLY A 12 6.76 30.11 -33.70
N LEU A 13 5.45 30.27 -33.82
CA LEU A 13 4.45 29.39 -33.15
C LEU A 13 4.53 27.94 -33.65
N GLU A 14 4.63 27.74 -34.98
CA GLU A 14 4.82 26.38 -35.54
C GLU A 14 6.08 25.70 -35.00
N HIS A 15 7.15 26.44 -34.82
CA HIS A 15 8.37 25.92 -34.24
C HIS A 15 8.21 25.62 -32.72
N VAL A 16 7.49 26.45 -32.00
CA VAL A 16 7.15 26.19 -30.58
C VAL A 16 6.35 24.89 -30.45
N ASN A 17 5.29 24.75 -31.22
CA ASN A 17 4.41 23.58 -31.23
C ASN A 17 5.17 22.28 -31.62
N ALA A 18 6.16 22.41 -32.48
CA ALA A 18 7.03 21.30 -32.89
C ALA A 18 8.23 21.06 -31.95
N GLY A 19 8.31 21.74 -30.82
CA GLY A 19 9.42 21.62 -29.85
C GLY A 19 10.77 22.15 -30.35
N ARG A 20 10.81 22.86 -31.50
CA ARG A 20 12.03 23.39 -32.11
C ARG A 20 12.37 24.78 -31.56
N PHE A 21 12.59 24.90 -30.25
CA PHE A 21 12.71 26.17 -29.53
C PHE A 21 13.84 27.08 -30.05
N GLY A 22 14.97 26.52 -30.50
CA GLY A 22 16.05 27.31 -31.10
C GLY A 22 15.64 28.01 -32.42
N ALA A 23 14.84 27.34 -33.24
CA ALA A 23 14.30 27.94 -34.47
C ALA A 23 13.21 28.96 -34.16
N ALA A 24 12.36 28.66 -33.16
CA ALA A 24 11.32 29.59 -32.67
C ALA A 24 11.94 30.92 -32.21
N ARG A 25 13.00 30.88 -31.37
CA ARG A 25 13.69 32.08 -30.92
C ARG A 25 14.20 32.94 -32.07
N ARG A 26 14.82 32.35 -33.07
CA ARG A 26 15.33 33.10 -34.25
C ARG A 26 14.20 33.77 -35.03
N ALA A 27 13.11 33.05 -35.28
CA ALA A 27 11.95 33.58 -35.99
C ALA A 27 11.28 34.73 -35.22
N LEU A 28 11.03 34.53 -33.91
CA LEU A 28 10.42 35.53 -33.04
C LEU A 28 11.30 36.77 -32.81
N THR A 29 12.62 36.61 -32.74
CA THR A 29 13.55 37.77 -32.63
C THR A 29 13.52 38.59 -33.93
N SER A 30 13.51 37.93 -35.09
CA SER A 30 13.42 38.60 -36.39
C SER A 30 12.03 39.24 -36.58
N GLY A 31 10.97 38.60 -36.09
CA GLY A 31 9.60 39.14 -36.08
C GLY A 31 9.49 40.37 -35.20
N ALA A 32 10.03 40.33 -33.98
CA ALA A 32 10.03 41.48 -33.05
C ALA A 32 10.73 42.71 -33.61
N ALA A 33 11.85 42.53 -34.35
CA ALA A 33 12.58 43.62 -34.98
C ALA A 33 11.81 44.28 -36.11
N ARG A 34 10.79 43.64 -36.70
CA ARG A 34 10.00 44.11 -37.84
C ARG A 34 8.57 44.50 -37.47
N ALA A 35 8.09 44.09 -36.29
CA ALA A 35 6.74 44.35 -35.87
C ALA A 35 6.55 45.85 -35.51
N VAL A 36 5.67 46.52 -36.26
CA VAL A 36 5.26 47.92 -36.03
C VAL A 36 4.00 47.97 -35.19
N ASP A 37 3.07 47.05 -35.46
CA ASP A 37 1.82 46.94 -34.73
C ASP A 37 2.06 46.58 -33.25
N PRO A 38 1.55 47.39 -32.29
CA PRO A 38 1.74 47.13 -30.86
C PRO A 38 1.18 45.77 -30.41
N ASP A 39 0.03 45.33 -30.93
CA ASP A 39 -0.58 44.06 -30.57
C ASP A 39 0.28 42.88 -31.06
N LEU A 40 0.79 42.93 -32.26
CA LEU A 40 1.73 41.91 -32.75
C LEU A 40 3.04 41.86 -31.95
N ARG A 41 3.54 43.05 -31.54
CA ARG A 41 4.75 43.12 -30.66
C ARG A 41 4.50 42.46 -29.34
N ALA A 42 3.34 42.71 -28.77
CA ALA A 42 2.93 42.11 -27.51
C ALA A 42 2.75 40.59 -27.60
N ARG A 43 2.13 40.08 -28.65
CA ARG A 43 2.00 38.63 -28.95
C ARG A 43 3.36 37.93 -29.10
N ILE A 44 4.28 38.56 -29.83
CA ILE A 44 5.66 38.07 -30.00
C ILE A 44 6.36 38.05 -28.61
N ALA A 45 6.23 39.10 -27.82
CA ALA A 45 6.83 39.18 -26.48
C ALA A 45 6.30 38.09 -25.54
N GLY A 46 4.99 37.81 -25.57
CA GLY A 46 4.37 36.74 -24.81
C GLY A 46 4.95 35.35 -25.17
N THR A 47 5.11 35.07 -26.48
CA THR A 47 5.71 33.79 -26.93
C THR A 47 7.20 33.70 -26.57
N ARG A 48 7.92 34.81 -26.58
CA ARG A 48 9.33 34.88 -26.12
C ARG A 48 9.41 34.68 -24.60
N ALA A 49 8.45 35.20 -23.85
CA ALA A 49 8.36 34.98 -22.41
C ALA A 49 8.13 33.51 -22.08
N PHE A 50 7.27 32.82 -22.83
CA PHE A 50 7.13 31.37 -22.73
C PHE A 50 8.47 30.62 -22.90
N LEU A 51 9.21 30.96 -23.98
CA LEU A 51 10.53 30.35 -24.25
C LEU A 51 11.54 30.70 -23.13
N ALA A 52 11.54 31.91 -22.62
CA ALA A 52 12.43 32.33 -21.52
C ALA A 52 12.10 31.56 -20.23
N SER A 53 10.83 31.39 -19.91
CA SER A 53 10.37 30.57 -18.76
C SER A 53 10.81 29.12 -18.90
N HIS A 54 10.68 28.56 -20.12
CA HIS A 54 11.13 27.19 -20.42
C HIS A 54 12.65 27.02 -20.28
N ASP A 55 13.42 28.05 -20.58
CA ASP A 55 14.88 28.05 -20.45
C ASP A 55 15.38 28.27 -18.99
N GLY A 56 14.46 28.44 -18.03
CA GLY A 56 14.80 28.70 -16.63
C GLY A 56 15.21 30.15 -16.35
N ALA A 57 14.71 31.10 -17.15
CA ALA A 57 14.94 32.54 -16.97
C ALA A 57 13.63 33.28 -16.63
N PRO A 58 13.01 33.02 -15.47
CA PRO A 58 11.69 33.54 -15.10
C PRO A 58 11.65 35.06 -14.97
N ASP A 59 12.74 35.71 -14.54
CA ASP A 59 12.80 37.18 -14.45
C ASP A 59 12.71 37.83 -15.81
N SER A 60 13.40 37.27 -16.82
CA SER A 60 13.33 37.72 -18.19
C SER A 60 11.95 37.50 -18.81
N ALA A 61 11.31 36.36 -18.48
CA ALA A 61 9.95 36.05 -18.91
C ALA A 61 8.93 37.04 -18.35
N GLU A 62 9.05 37.36 -17.05
CA GLU A 62 8.17 38.30 -16.36
C GLU A 62 8.32 39.72 -16.90
N SER A 63 9.57 40.19 -17.13
CA SER A 63 9.86 41.49 -17.73
C SER A 63 9.24 41.60 -19.12
N LEU A 64 9.44 40.60 -19.99
CA LEU A 64 8.85 40.56 -21.33
C LEU A 64 7.32 40.70 -21.33
N CYS A 65 6.63 40.05 -20.40
CA CYS A 65 5.18 40.16 -20.26
C CYS A 65 4.75 41.54 -19.77
N ARG A 66 5.43 42.10 -18.75
CA ARG A 66 5.12 43.41 -18.18
C ARG A 66 5.36 44.55 -19.20
N ASP A 67 6.49 44.50 -19.92
CA ASP A 67 6.84 45.46 -20.95
C ASP A 67 5.81 45.42 -22.09
N ALA A 68 5.34 44.21 -22.45
CA ALA A 68 4.29 44.03 -23.45
C ALA A 68 2.92 44.59 -23.00
N LEU A 69 2.57 44.40 -21.74
CA LEU A 69 1.32 44.95 -21.14
C LEU A 69 1.33 46.48 -21.04
N ALA A 70 2.51 47.10 -21.01
CA ALA A 70 2.66 48.53 -20.96
C ALA A 70 2.54 49.22 -22.34
N LEU A 71 2.38 48.48 -23.42
CA LEU A 71 2.19 49.01 -24.75
C LEU A 71 0.77 49.53 -24.98
N ASP A 72 0.63 50.72 -25.49
CA ASP A 72 -0.68 51.27 -25.88
C ASP A 72 -1.18 50.59 -27.16
N GLY A 73 -2.48 50.30 -27.23
CA GLY A 73 -3.13 49.76 -28.42
C GLY A 73 -3.10 48.23 -28.53
N ILE A 74 -2.83 47.51 -27.46
CA ILE A 74 -2.97 46.05 -27.39
C ILE A 74 -4.43 45.64 -27.22
N SER A 75 -4.83 44.55 -27.85
CA SER A 75 -6.19 44.02 -27.75
C SER A 75 -6.47 43.42 -26.37
N ALA A 76 -7.75 43.37 -25.98
CA ALA A 76 -8.18 42.69 -24.73
C ALA A 76 -7.75 41.20 -24.71
N GLN A 77 -7.80 40.53 -25.83
CA GLN A 77 -7.34 39.15 -26.00
C GLN A 77 -5.83 38.98 -25.76
N THR A 78 -5.02 39.88 -26.28
CA THR A 78 -3.55 39.89 -26.08
C THR A 78 -3.24 40.16 -24.59
N THR A 79 -3.92 41.14 -24.01
CA THR A 79 -3.83 41.46 -22.57
C THR A 79 -4.15 40.22 -21.71
N ALA A 80 -5.23 39.53 -22.00
CA ALA A 80 -5.63 38.32 -21.27
C ALA A 80 -4.56 37.21 -21.39
N ILE A 81 -4.02 36.97 -22.57
CA ILE A 81 -2.96 35.96 -22.79
C ILE A 81 -1.70 36.30 -21.98
N LEU A 82 -1.27 37.56 -21.98
CA LEU A 82 -0.11 38.01 -21.22
C LEU A 82 -0.34 37.89 -19.70
N GLN A 83 -1.52 38.20 -19.22
CA GLN A 83 -1.90 37.99 -17.82
C GLN A 83 -1.91 36.50 -17.45
N GLY A 84 -2.46 35.64 -18.32
CA GLY A 84 -2.39 34.18 -18.15
C GLY A 84 -0.94 33.67 -18.09
N GLN A 85 -0.05 34.20 -18.90
CA GLN A 85 1.37 33.86 -18.90
C GLN A 85 2.06 34.31 -17.60
N LEU A 86 1.78 35.52 -17.11
CA LEU A 86 2.28 36.01 -15.81
C LEU A 86 1.80 35.11 -14.67
N GLY A 87 0.55 34.69 -14.72
CA GLY A 87 0.00 33.75 -13.72
C GLY A 87 0.75 32.42 -13.69
N LEU A 88 1.06 31.87 -14.87
CA LEU A 88 1.85 30.62 -14.95
C LEU A 88 3.30 30.82 -14.45
N ILE A 89 3.93 31.95 -14.79
CA ILE A 89 5.28 32.28 -14.27
C ILE A 89 5.23 32.40 -12.74
N ALA A 90 4.21 33.05 -12.18
CA ALA A 90 4.03 33.16 -10.74
C ALA A 90 3.86 31.80 -10.03
N LEU A 91 3.07 30.89 -10.63
CA LEU A 91 2.93 29.51 -10.16
C LEU A 91 4.29 28.78 -10.09
N ASN A 92 5.05 28.84 -11.17
CA ASN A 92 6.36 28.19 -11.27
C ASN A 92 7.38 28.75 -10.26
N ARG A 93 7.20 30.02 -9.86
CA ARG A 93 8.01 30.67 -8.82
C ARG A 93 7.54 30.37 -7.39
N GLY A 94 6.44 29.64 -7.22
CA GLY A 94 5.84 29.39 -5.90
C GLY A 94 5.17 30.64 -5.29
N ASN A 95 4.62 31.50 -6.14
CA ASN A 95 3.79 32.65 -5.74
C ASN A 95 2.32 32.45 -6.17
N PRO A 96 1.57 31.56 -5.49
CA PRO A 96 0.21 31.24 -5.88
C PRO A 96 -0.75 32.44 -5.74
N SER A 97 -0.55 33.33 -4.76
CA SER A 97 -1.39 34.53 -4.63
C SER A 97 -1.22 35.49 -5.81
N GLY A 98 0.02 35.69 -6.28
CA GLY A 98 0.28 36.47 -7.49
C GLY A 98 -0.31 35.82 -8.74
N ALA A 99 -0.27 34.48 -8.80
CA ALA A 99 -0.89 33.73 -9.88
C ALA A 99 -2.41 33.90 -9.94
N VAL A 100 -3.12 33.76 -8.80
CA VAL A 100 -4.56 34.02 -8.72
C VAL A 100 -4.92 35.41 -9.22
N SER A 101 -4.16 36.44 -8.81
CA SER A 101 -4.41 37.81 -9.24
C SER A 101 -4.28 37.99 -10.76
N SER A 102 -3.16 37.52 -11.34
CA SER A 102 -2.89 37.63 -12.77
C SER A 102 -3.88 36.82 -13.61
N LEU A 103 -4.18 35.57 -13.20
CA LEU A 103 -5.12 34.71 -13.89
C LEU A 103 -6.55 35.25 -13.85
N THR A 104 -6.97 35.84 -12.71
CA THR A 104 -8.27 36.49 -12.60
C THR A 104 -8.37 37.66 -13.58
N SER A 105 -7.34 38.52 -13.65
CA SER A 105 -7.31 39.63 -14.62
C SER A 105 -7.35 39.12 -16.08
N GLY A 106 -6.71 37.98 -16.34
CA GLY A 106 -6.74 37.34 -17.65
C GLY A 106 -8.13 36.79 -18.03
N ILE A 107 -8.79 36.11 -17.07
CA ILE A 107 -10.14 35.55 -17.23
C ILE A 107 -11.18 36.66 -17.48
N ASP A 108 -11.09 37.74 -16.72
CA ASP A 108 -12.02 38.88 -16.85
C ASP A 108 -11.89 39.63 -18.18
N ALA A 109 -10.71 39.63 -18.76
CA ALA A 109 -10.40 40.24 -20.06
C ALA A 109 -10.69 39.31 -21.25
N MET A 110 -10.94 38.01 -21.07
CA MET A 110 -11.14 37.04 -22.14
C MET A 110 -12.62 36.92 -22.49
N PRO A 111 -13.00 36.77 -23.81
CA PRO A 111 -14.35 36.45 -24.22
C PRO A 111 -14.92 35.19 -23.59
N GLU A 112 -16.25 35.12 -23.42
CA GLU A 112 -16.94 34.08 -22.62
C GLU A 112 -16.77 32.65 -23.13
N SER A 113 -16.50 32.41 -24.40
CA SER A 113 -16.27 31.08 -24.97
C SER A 113 -14.89 30.99 -25.61
N SER A 114 -13.88 30.49 -24.90
CA SER A 114 -12.61 30.15 -25.52
C SER A 114 -11.84 29.13 -24.69
N GLY A 115 -11.31 28.08 -25.30
CA GLY A 115 -10.42 27.08 -24.66
C GLY A 115 -9.19 27.69 -23.97
N ARG A 116 -8.85 28.94 -24.27
CA ARG A 116 -7.82 29.70 -23.55
C ARG A 116 -8.30 30.16 -22.18
N ARG A 117 -9.60 30.48 -22.04
CA ARG A 117 -10.23 30.83 -20.75
C ARG A 117 -10.29 29.59 -19.85
N ALA A 118 -10.68 28.45 -20.40
CA ALA A 118 -10.67 27.17 -19.71
C ALA A 118 -9.28 26.83 -19.14
N ARG A 119 -8.22 27.06 -19.93
CA ARG A 119 -6.83 26.87 -19.47
C ARG A 119 -6.44 27.82 -18.34
N MET A 120 -6.95 29.04 -18.32
CA MET A 120 -6.71 29.96 -17.20
C MET A 120 -7.44 29.53 -15.92
N TYR A 121 -8.67 29.02 -16.04
CA TYR A 121 -9.38 28.39 -14.93
C TYR A 121 -8.59 27.20 -14.40
N LEU A 122 -8.13 26.31 -15.28
CA LEU A 122 -7.28 25.17 -14.91
C LEU A 122 -6.02 25.61 -14.13
N ASN A 123 -5.29 26.60 -14.64
CA ASN A 123 -4.10 27.11 -13.95
C ASN A 123 -4.44 27.81 -12.63
N ARG A 124 -5.57 28.54 -12.55
CA ARG A 124 -5.99 29.22 -11.31
C ARG A 124 -6.44 28.21 -10.24
N SER A 125 -7.06 27.10 -10.66
CA SER A 125 -7.37 26.00 -9.74
C SER A 125 -6.13 25.45 -9.06
N VAL A 126 -5.02 25.30 -9.80
CA VAL A 126 -3.72 24.88 -9.24
C VAL A 126 -3.22 25.89 -8.21
N ALA A 127 -3.34 27.19 -8.47
CA ALA A 127 -2.96 28.23 -7.52
C ALA A 127 -3.83 28.17 -6.26
N HIS A 128 -5.15 28.01 -6.39
CA HIS A 128 -6.07 27.84 -5.27
C HIS A 128 -5.78 26.57 -4.46
N MET A 129 -5.42 25.46 -5.11
CA MET A 129 -4.99 24.23 -4.41
C MET A 129 -3.75 24.49 -3.55
N GLN A 130 -2.75 25.20 -4.07
CA GLN A 130 -1.54 25.54 -3.32
C GLN A 130 -1.84 26.45 -2.12
N LEU A 131 -2.87 27.30 -2.21
CA LEU A 131 -3.33 28.16 -1.10
C LEU A 131 -4.24 27.41 -0.11
N GLY A 132 -4.68 26.19 -0.42
CA GLY A 132 -5.64 25.44 0.39
C GLY A 132 -7.09 25.91 0.20
N GLU A 133 -7.38 26.67 -0.83
CA GLU A 133 -8.71 27.22 -1.18
C GLU A 133 -9.47 26.24 -2.07
N LEU A 134 -9.72 25.00 -1.55
CA LEU A 134 -10.21 23.87 -2.33
C LEU A 134 -11.57 24.11 -2.99
N ALA A 135 -12.48 24.84 -2.34
CA ALA A 135 -13.77 25.17 -2.92
C ALA A 135 -13.66 26.09 -4.16
N ALA A 136 -12.74 27.07 -4.12
CA ALA A 136 -12.46 27.93 -5.27
C ALA A 136 -11.80 27.14 -6.40
N ALA A 137 -10.85 26.25 -6.06
CA ALA A 137 -10.20 25.38 -7.03
C ALA A 137 -11.19 24.47 -7.74
N ARG A 138 -12.12 23.86 -7.01
CA ARG A 138 -13.22 23.04 -7.58
C ARG A 138 -14.09 23.83 -8.53
N GLY A 139 -14.54 25.04 -8.11
CA GLY A 139 -15.39 25.88 -8.96
C GLY A 139 -14.70 26.32 -10.25
N ASP A 140 -13.38 26.48 -10.25
CA ASP A 140 -12.61 26.75 -11.46
C ASP A 140 -12.48 25.51 -12.36
N LEU A 141 -12.29 24.32 -11.79
CA LEU A 141 -12.25 23.07 -12.58
C LEU A 141 -13.60 22.74 -13.20
N ASP A 142 -14.71 22.90 -12.47
CA ASP A 142 -16.06 22.68 -13.01
C ASP A 142 -16.31 23.56 -14.23
N ARG A 143 -15.86 24.84 -14.21
CA ARG A 143 -15.94 25.74 -15.35
C ARG A 143 -15.02 25.34 -16.48
N ALA A 144 -13.77 24.94 -16.16
CA ALA A 144 -12.82 24.50 -17.18
C ALA A 144 -13.34 23.26 -17.93
N ILE A 145 -13.90 22.28 -17.23
CA ILE A 145 -14.50 21.07 -17.81
C ILE A 145 -15.65 21.46 -18.74
N ALA A 146 -16.59 22.31 -18.27
CA ALA A 146 -17.72 22.75 -19.07
C ALA A 146 -17.27 23.47 -20.37
N ASP A 147 -16.30 24.39 -20.27
CA ASP A 147 -15.74 25.11 -21.44
C ASP A 147 -15.05 24.15 -22.41
N TYR A 148 -14.28 23.15 -21.92
CA TYR A 148 -13.63 22.16 -22.79
C TYR A 148 -14.61 21.18 -23.45
N GLU A 149 -15.68 20.80 -22.77
CA GLU A 149 -16.75 19.97 -23.34
C GLU A 149 -17.49 20.73 -24.45
N GLU A 150 -17.76 22.04 -24.27
CA GLU A 150 -18.35 22.90 -25.30
C GLU A 150 -17.44 23.03 -26.54
N ASP A 151 -16.13 23.14 -26.32
CA ASP A 151 -15.12 23.21 -27.38
C ASP A 151 -14.81 21.82 -28.01
N ALA A 152 -15.43 20.73 -27.57
CA ALA A 152 -15.16 19.35 -27.97
C ALA A 152 -13.68 18.96 -27.83
N ASP A 153 -13.04 19.40 -26.76
CA ASP A 153 -11.67 19.08 -26.39
C ASP A 153 -11.62 18.07 -25.19
N PRO A 154 -11.82 16.76 -25.46
CA PRO A 154 -11.87 15.75 -24.40
C PRO A 154 -10.53 15.57 -23.68
N ASP A 155 -9.43 15.87 -24.32
CA ASP A 155 -8.09 15.68 -23.76
C ASP A 155 -7.83 16.73 -22.67
N SER A 156 -8.14 18.00 -22.93
CA SER A 156 -8.05 19.07 -21.93
C SER A 156 -9.09 18.92 -20.81
N ALA A 157 -10.28 18.42 -21.11
CA ALA A 157 -11.29 18.09 -20.13
C ALA A 157 -10.79 16.99 -19.18
N ALA A 158 -10.12 15.94 -19.69
CA ALA A 158 -9.53 14.89 -18.88
C ALA A 158 -8.44 15.41 -17.94
N VAL A 159 -7.65 16.41 -18.35
CA VAL A 159 -6.66 17.05 -17.46
C VAL A 159 -7.37 17.77 -16.30
N ALA A 160 -8.48 18.46 -16.57
CA ALA A 160 -9.26 19.11 -15.52
C ALA A 160 -9.93 18.11 -14.56
N GLU A 161 -10.48 17.02 -15.10
CA GLU A 161 -11.00 15.86 -14.33
C GLU A 161 -9.91 15.25 -13.43
N HIS A 162 -8.70 15.09 -13.95
CA HIS A 162 -7.56 14.59 -13.17
C HIS A 162 -7.27 15.52 -11.98
N ASN A 163 -7.25 16.83 -12.20
CA ASN A 163 -7.03 17.81 -11.13
C ASN A 163 -8.19 17.83 -10.12
N LEU A 164 -9.40 17.51 -10.53
CA LEU A 164 -10.54 17.33 -9.62
C LEU A 164 -10.27 16.12 -8.68
N GLY A 165 -9.73 15.03 -9.21
CA GLY A 165 -9.22 13.92 -8.41
C GLY A 165 -8.15 14.37 -7.40
N TYR A 166 -7.25 15.28 -7.77
CA TYR A 166 -6.26 15.81 -6.85
C TYR A 166 -6.87 16.67 -5.72
N ILE A 167 -7.94 17.41 -6.00
CA ILE A 167 -8.70 18.11 -4.93
C ILE A 167 -9.27 17.10 -3.94
N LEU A 168 -9.87 16.01 -4.41
CA LEU A 168 -10.39 14.95 -3.55
C LEU A 168 -9.31 14.32 -2.68
N LEU A 169 -8.08 14.15 -3.22
CA LEU A 169 -6.93 13.74 -2.42
C LEU A 169 -6.64 14.72 -1.27
N LEU A 170 -6.62 16.03 -1.56
CA LEU A 170 -6.37 17.06 -0.55
C LEU A 170 -7.50 17.14 0.50
N GLU A 171 -8.72 16.80 0.14
CA GLU A 171 -9.88 16.66 1.03
C GLU A 171 -9.84 15.36 1.85
N GLY A 172 -8.98 14.39 1.48
CA GLY A 172 -8.82 13.10 2.13
C GLY A 172 -9.71 11.99 1.57
N ASP A 173 -10.44 12.25 0.49
CA ASP A 173 -11.20 11.23 -0.25
C ASP A 173 -10.29 10.53 -1.29
N LEU A 174 -9.54 9.53 -0.84
CA LEU A 174 -8.61 8.79 -1.70
C LEU A 174 -9.34 7.92 -2.74
N VAL A 175 -10.51 7.41 -2.43
CA VAL A 175 -11.29 6.57 -3.36
C VAL A 175 -11.82 7.41 -4.51
N GLY A 176 -12.44 8.55 -4.19
CA GLY A 176 -12.86 9.52 -5.20
C GLY A 176 -11.71 10.01 -6.05
N ALA A 177 -10.58 10.35 -5.43
CA ALA A 177 -9.37 10.78 -6.12
C ALA A 177 -8.90 9.76 -7.16
N LEU A 178 -8.77 8.50 -6.76
CA LEU A 178 -8.37 7.42 -7.67
C LEU A 178 -9.37 7.23 -8.80
N GLY A 179 -10.68 7.31 -8.52
CA GLY A 179 -11.73 7.16 -9.52
C GLY A 179 -11.62 8.20 -10.65
N HIS A 180 -11.48 9.49 -10.31
CA HIS A 180 -11.31 10.58 -11.28
C HIS A 180 -9.99 10.46 -12.06
N MET A 181 -8.86 10.18 -11.38
CA MET A 181 -7.55 10.04 -12.03
C MET A 181 -7.51 8.86 -13.01
N VAL A 182 -8.17 7.73 -12.68
CA VAL A 182 -8.27 6.57 -13.58
C VAL A 182 -9.11 6.90 -14.82
N SER A 183 -10.23 7.58 -14.64
CA SER A 183 -11.09 7.99 -15.76
C SER A 183 -10.33 8.90 -16.72
N ALA A 184 -9.67 9.92 -16.19
CA ALA A 184 -8.87 10.87 -16.96
C ALA A 184 -7.70 10.19 -17.69
N ARG A 185 -6.99 9.26 -17.04
CA ARG A 185 -5.85 8.57 -17.64
C ARG A 185 -6.17 7.81 -18.92
N LYS A 186 -7.37 7.25 -19.05
CA LYS A 186 -7.79 6.53 -20.28
C LYS A 186 -7.75 7.41 -21.50
N VAL A 187 -8.08 8.69 -21.34
CA VAL A 187 -8.06 9.69 -22.40
C VAL A 187 -6.63 10.18 -22.62
N MET A 188 -5.92 10.54 -21.55
CA MET A 188 -4.58 11.12 -21.59
C MET A 188 -3.49 10.16 -22.13
N ALA A 189 -3.62 8.84 -21.93
CA ALA A 189 -2.60 7.85 -22.30
C ALA A 189 -2.35 7.76 -23.83
N GLY A 190 -3.24 8.29 -24.66
CA GLY A 190 -3.06 8.35 -26.12
C GLY A 190 -2.18 9.50 -26.62
N GLU A 191 -1.89 10.52 -25.81
CA GLU A 191 -1.23 11.75 -26.26
C GLU A 191 0.30 11.68 -26.25
N SER A 192 0.93 11.39 -25.09
CA SER A 192 2.38 11.29 -24.99
C SER A 192 2.86 10.63 -23.68
N ASP A 193 4.10 10.11 -23.70
CA ASP A 193 4.81 9.60 -22.53
C ASP A 193 4.98 10.66 -21.42
N VAL A 194 5.06 11.94 -21.78
CA VAL A 194 5.17 13.05 -20.83
C VAL A 194 3.85 13.28 -20.09
N HIS A 195 2.71 13.30 -20.80
CA HIS A 195 1.40 13.47 -20.16
C HIS A 195 1.09 12.29 -19.24
N THR A 196 1.40 11.08 -19.67
CA THR A 196 1.29 9.89 -18.81
C THR A 196 2.15 10.03 -17.55
N ALA A 197 3.42 10.46 -17.68
CA ALA A 197 4.30 10.65 -16.53
C ALA A 197 3.82 11.74 -15.55
N ILE A 198 3.21 12.82 -16.04
CA ILE A 198 2.60 13.86 -15.17
C ILE A 198 1.45 13.25 -14.35
N GLY A 199 0.51 12.56 -15.01
CA GLY A 199 -0.59 11.90 -14.33
C GLY A 199 -0.13 10.80 -13.35
N ASP A 200 0.93 10.08 -13.67
CA ASP A 200 1.52 9.06 -12.79
C ASP A 200 2.17 9.65 -11.53
N VAL A 201 2.70 10.88 -11.57
CA VAL A 201 3.21 11.58 -10.37
C VAL A 201 2.08 11.89 -9.39
N ASP A 202 0.98 12.46 -9.86
CA ASP A 202 -0.16 12.79 -9.00
C ASP A 202 -0.81 11.50 -8.44
N ARG A 203 -0.96 10.48 -9.28
CA ARG A 203 -1.43 9.18 -8.86
C ARG A 203 -0.53 8.53 -7.80
N ALA A 204 0.79 8.68 -7.94
CA ALA A 204 1.74 8.19 -6.94
C ALA A 204 1.57 8.88 -5.59
N GLU A 205 1.15 10.15 -5.55
CA GLU A 205 0.81 10.82 -4.29
C GLU A 205 -0.39 10.16 -3.60
N VAL A 206 -1.45 9.86 -4.36
CA VAL A 206 -2.63 9.16 -3.82
C VAL A 206 -2.25 7.77 -3.31
N LEU A 207 -1.51 7.00 -4.10
CA LEU A 207 -1.05 5.65 -3.71
C LEU A 207 -0.16 5.68 -2.47
N ARG A 208 0.75 6.66 -2.36
CA ARG A 208 1.58 6.87 -1.16
C ARG A 208 0.71 7.14 0.07
N ASP A 209 -0.24 8.04 -0.04
CA ASP A 209 -1.11 8.42 1.07
C ASP A 209 -2.06 7.26 1.43
N ALA A 210 -2.45 6.46 0.46
CA ALA A 210 -3.10 5.18 0.66
C ALA A 210 -2.19 4.09 1.26
N GLY A 211 -0.86 4.33 1.38
CA GLY A 211 0.12 3.38 1.92
C GLY A 211 0.66 2.36 0.91
N LEU A 212 0.26 2.44 -0.36
CA LEU A 212 0.75 1.60 -1.46
C LEU A 212 2.09 2.14 -1.99
N THR A 213 3.09 2.16 -1.12
CA THR A 213 4.37 2.85 -1.37
C THR A 213 5.19 2.22 -2.50
N THR A 214 5.16 0.91 -2.65
CA THR A 214 5.92 0.20 -3.72
C THR A 214 5.45 0.63 -5.10
N GLU A 215 4.14 0.69 -5.32
CA GLU A 215 3.55 1.14 -6.58
C GLU A 215 3.82 2.62 -6.83
N ALA A 216 3.63 3.45 -5.80
CA ALA A 216 3.92 4.88 -5.87
C ALA A 216 5.37 5.14 -6.27
N GLU A 217 6.32 4.43 -5.67
CA GLU A 217 7.74 4.57 -5.96
C GLU A 217 8.10 4.13 -7.37
N ARG A 218 7.50 3.04 -7.84
CA ARG A 218 7.69 2.57 -9.22
C ARG A 218 7.23 3.61 -10.26
N LEU A 219 6.04 4.22 -10.05
CA LEU A 219 5.53 5.28 -10.91
C LEU A 219 6.45 6.52 -10.90
N LEU A 220 6.91 6.93 -9.71
CA LEU A 220 7.80 8.07 -9.56
C LEU A 220 9.17 7.82 -10.21
N GLU A 221 9.74 6.62 -10.09
CA GLU A 221 11.00 6.25 -10.75
C GLU A 221 10.86 6.27 -12.27
N ALA A 222 9.75 5.76 -12.81
CA ALA A 222 9.46 5.82 -14.23
C ALA A 222 9.31 7.27 -14.71
N ALA A 223 8.56 8.10 -13.99
CA ALA A 223 8.38 9.52 -14.30
C ALA A 223 9.72 10.30 -14.26
N ILE A 224 10.57 10.05 -13.24
CA ILE A 224 11.91 10.65 -13.12
C ILE A 224 12.75 10.33 -14.37
N HIS A 225 12.67 9.10 -14.89
CA HIS A 225 13.38 8.67 -16.08
C HIS A 225 12.86 9.41 -17.34
N VAL A 226 11.54 9.46 -17.54
CA VAL A 226 10.91 10.16 -18.67
C VAL A 226 11.28 11.65 -18.66
N PHE A 227 11.08 12.35 -17.54
CA PHE A 227 11.40 13.78 -17.42
C PHE A 227 12.89 14.06 -17.58
N GLY A 228 13.76 13.17 -17.08
CA GLY A 228 15.20 13.26 -17.28
C GLY A 228 15.59 13.17 -18.76
N ALA A 229 15.05 12.18 -19.48
CA ALA A 229 15.28 12.00 -20.93
C ALA A 229 14.79 13.20 -21.76
N ARG A 230 13.67 13.81 -21.34
CA ARG A 230 13.07 14.99 -21.98
C ARG A 230 13.65 16.32 -21.49
N ARG A 231 14.62 16.31 -20.54
CA ARG A 231 15.25 17.49 -19.94
C ARG A 231 14.26 18.42 -19.21
N MET A 232 13.18 17.89 -18.71
CA MET A 232 12.16 18.59 -17.93
C MET A 232 12.60 18.67 -16.45
N ARG A 233 13.57 19.53 -16.16
CA ARG A 233 14.30 19.58 -14.89
C ARG A 233 13.41 19.83 -13.68
N GLN A 234 12.39 20.69 -13.84
CA GLN A 234 11.43 21.00 -12.76
C GLN A 234 10.60 19.75 -12.39
N ALA A 235 9.93 19.14 -13.37
CA ALA A 235 9.10 17.95 -13.17
C ALA A 235 9.93 16.76 -12.65
N GLN A 236 11.17 16.61 -13.10
CA GLN A 236 12.11 15.62 -12.59
C GLN A 236 12.39 15.85 -11.09
N ALA A 237 12.67 17.09 -10.68
CA ALA A 237 12.95 17.43 -9.28
C ALA A 237 11.73 17.25 -8.36
N GLU A 238 10.52 17.56 -8.84
CA GLU A 238 9.26 17.35 -8.15
C GLU A 238 9.00 15.85 -7.94
N SER A 239 9.21 15.03 -8.98
CA SER A 239 9.10 13.58 -8.86
C SER A 239 10.14 12.98 -7.89
N GLU A 240 11.39 13.46 -7.90
CA GLU A 240 12.41 13.09 -6.93
C GLU A 240 12.01 13.48 -5.50
N LEU A 241 11.39 14.64 -5.30
CA LEU A 241 10.88 15.07 -3.99
C LEU A 241 9.76 14.15 -3.49
N ASN A 242 8.80 13.80 -4.35
CA ASN A 242 7.71 12.89 -4.02
C ASN A 242 8.22 11.47 -3.74
N LEU A 243 9.21 10.99 -4.48
CA LEU A 243 9.87 9.73 -4.20
C LEU A 243 10.56 9.74 -2.82
N ALA A 244 11.26 10.83 -2.49
CA ALA A 244 11.90 10.97 -1.19
C ALA A 244 10.87 10.98 -0.04
N ARG A 245 9.70 11.58 -0.24
CA ARG A 245 8.59 11.55 0.74
C ARG A 245 8.05 10.14 0.95
N SER A 246 7.89 9.34 -0.11
CA SER A 246 7.46 7.96 -0.02
C SER A 246 8.47 7.11 0.75
N LEU A 247 9.74 7.19 0.39
CA LEU A 247 10.83 6.44 1.02
C LEU A 247 11.07 6.78 2.49
N LEU A 248 10.64 7.95 2.96
CA LEU A 248 10.96 8.48 4.29
C LEU A 248 10.63 7.51 5.44
N ARG A 249 9.60 6.69 5.27
CA ARG A 249 9.08 5.79 6.33
C ARG A 249 9.79 4.43 6.40
N HIS A 250 10.29 3.92 5.29
CA HIS A 250 10.83 2.56 5.23
C HIS A 250 12.26 2.47 4.72
N ASP A 251 12.75 3.49 3.97
CA ASP A 251 14.14 3.60 3.55
C ASP A 251 14.65 5.06 3.67
N PRO A 252 14.81 5.57 4.91
CA PRO A 252 15.26 6.94 5.12
C PRO A 252 16.66 7.21 4.56
N ALA A 253 17.52 6.20 4.43
CA ALA A 253 18.84 6.37 3.83
C ALA A 253 18.75 6.70 2.32
N ARG A 254 17.88 6.03 1.60
CA ARG A 254 17.58 6.34 0.20
C ARG A 254 16.82 7.64 0.07
N ALA A 255 15.83 7.90 0.96
CA ALA A 255 15.10 9.16 1.03
C ALA A 255 16.04 10.37 1.12
N ALA A 256 17.05 10.33 2.00
CA ALA A 256 18.03 11.39 2.16
C ALA A 256 18.84 11.64 0.87
N LYS A 257 19.21 10.59 0.15
CA LYS A 257 19.96 10.71 -1.13
C LYS A 257 19.10 11.33 -2.23
N VAL A 258 17.87 10.87 -2.37
CA VAL A 258 16.94 11.36 -3.40
C VAL A 258 16.53 12.81 -3.09
N ALA A 259 16.22 13.13 -1.84
CA ALA A 259 15.93 14.52 -1.44
C ALA A 259 17.12 15.47 -1.68
N ALA A 260 18.35 15.01 -1.46
CA ALA A 260 19.54 15.81 -1.78
C ALA A 260 19.72 16.04 -3.30
N ALA A 261 19.27 15.10 -4.15
CA ALA A 261 19.28 15.29 -5.61
C ALA A 261 18.24 16.36 -6.01
N ALA A 262 17.01 16.26 -5.50
CA ALA A 262 15.95 17.24 -5.71
C ALA A 262 16.37 18.63 -5.24
N GLU A 263 16.94 18.76 -4.03
CA GLU A 263 17.42 20.01 -3.46
C GLU A 263 18.45 20.71 -4.37
N ARG A 264 19.41 19.96 -4.91
CA ARG A 264 20.41 20.51 -5.84
C ARG A 264 19.77 20.99 -7.16
N ARG A 265 18.80 20.25 -7.70
CA ARG A 265 18.11 20.67 -8.93
C ARG A 265 17.28 21.92 -8.71
N PHE A 266 16.52 21.98 -7.63
CA PHE A 266 15.75 23.19 -7.28
C PHE A 266 16.64 24.39 -7.00
N SER A 267 17.84 24.20 -6.42
CA SER A 267 18.82 25.28 -6.28
C SER A 267 19.31 25.81 -7.63
N GLN A 268 19.48 24.93 -8.64
CA GLN A 268 19.86 25.32 -10.00
C GLN A 268 18.73 26.04 -10.77
N LEU A 269 17.48 25.78 -10.37
CA LEU A 269 16.26 26.38 -10.93
C LEU A 269 15.79 27.62 -10.18
N GLU A 270 16.56 28.06 -9.18
CA GLU A 270 16.22 29.21 -8.31
C GLU A 270 14.86 29.07 -7.59
N GLY A 271 14.38 27.82 -7.49
CA GLY A 271 13.09 27.48 -6.84
C GLY A 271 13.23 27.42 -5.31
N ALA A 272 13.26 28.56 -4.63
CA ALA A 272 13.50 28.62 -3.18
C ALA A 272 12.52 27.80 -2.35
N LEU A 273 11.21 27.87 -2.64
CA LEU A 273 10.16 27.09 -1.97
C LEU A 273 10.40 25.59 -2.08
N TRP A 274 10.64 25.09 -3.30
CA TRP A 274 10.85 23.67 -3.57
C TRP A 274 12.16 23.15 -2.98
N ARG A 275 13.21 23.99 -3.02
CA ARG A 275 14.48 23.69 -2.37
C ARG A 275 14.30 23.52 -0.85
N ALA A 276 13.55 24.44 -0.20
CA ALA A 276 13.26 24.35 1.23
C ALA A 276 12.50 23.07 1.58
N ARG A 277 11.50 22.66 0.78
CA ARG A 277 10.78 21.39 0.95
C ARG A 277 11.73 20.20 0.84
N ALA A 278 12.58 20.14 -0.19
CA ALA A 278 13.52 19.04 -0.38
C ALA A 278 14.55 18.97 0.77
N ALA A 279 15.07 20.12 1.24
CA ALA A 279 15.95 20.20 2.42
C ALA A 279 15.24 19.71 3.69
N GLY A 280 13.97 20.07 3.88
CA GLY A 280 13.14 19.61 5.01
C GLY A 280 12.96 18.10 5.01
N ILE A 281 12.62 17.49 3.87
CA ILE A 281 12.50 16.02 3.73
C ILE A 281 13.86 15.35 3.97
N ARG A 282 14.96 15.90 3.44
CA ARG A 282 16.31 15.38 3.69
C ARG A 282 16.65 15.41 5.19
N ALA A 283 16.36 16.50 5.87
CA ALA A 283 16.60 16.64 7.31
C ALA A 283 15.79 15.61 8.11
N ARG A 284 14.50 15.42 7.78
CA ARG A 284 13.65 14.40 8.40
C ARG A 284 14.19 12.98 8.17
N ALA A 285 14.64 12.67 6.96
CA ALA A 285 15.25 11.39 6.62
C ALA A 285 16.51 11.09 7.42
N LEU A 286 17.37 12.11 7.63
CA LEU A 286 18.57 11.97 8.46
C LEU A 286 18.23 11.77 9.95
N LEU A 287 17.12 12.33 10.43
CA LEU A 287 16.61 12.17 11.81
C LEU A 287 15.91 10.82 12.04
N ALA A 288 15.39 10.19 10.99
CA ALA A 288 14.60 8.94 11.08
C ALA A 288 15.47 7.68 11.24
N GLY A 289 16.77 7.73 11.00
CA GLY A 289 17.68 6.60 11.09
C GLY A 289 17.85 6.04 12.51
N GLY A 290 18.29 4.78 12.62
CA GLY A 290 18.55 4.11 13.91
C GLY A 290 17.32 3.44 14.55
N THR A 291 16.21 3.30 13.82
CA THR A 291 15.00 2.63 14.31
C THR A 291 14.90 1.18 13.84
N VAL A 292 14.26 0.34 14.64
CA VAL A 292 13.91 -1.04 14.28
C VAL A 292 12.47 -1.07 13.80
N ASP A 293 12.23 -1.62 12.60
CA ASP A 293 10.88 -1.79 12.08
C ASP A 293 10.22 -3.08 12.62
N ARG A 294 8.95 -3.33 12.24
CA ARG A 294 8.20 -4.52 12.68
C ARG A 294 8.77 -5.84 12.15
N SER A 295 9.59 -5.79 11.12
CA SER A 295 10.27 -6.96 10.58
C SER A 295 11.59 -7.26 11.29
N GLY A 296 11.96 -6.46 12.30
CA GLY A 296 13.24 -6.55 12.98
C GLY A 296 14.40 -5.93 12.22
N ARG A 297 14.15 -5.26 11.08
CA ARG A 297 15.17 -4.61 10.27
C ARG A 297 15.61 -3.31 10.94
N VAL A 298 16.91 -3.17 11.18
CA VAL A 298 17.51 -1.94 11.71
C VAL A 298 17.78 -0.98 10.58
N THR A 299 17.17 0.21 10.63
CA THR A 299 17.49 1.31 9.72
C THR A 299 18.81 1.94 10.16
N PRO A 300 19.86 2.01 9.30
CA PRO A 300 21.13 2.61 9.70
C PRO A 300 20.98 4.04 10.18
N ALA A 301 21.59 4.37 11.29
CA ALA A 301 21.65 5.76 11.77
C ALA A 301 22.50 6.62 10.82
N ALA A 302 22.07 7.87 10.57
CA ALA A 302 22.85 8.79 9.76
C ALA A 302 24.17 9.16 10.46
N ARG A 303 25.28 9.20 9.71
CA ARG A 303 26.60 9.61 10.25
C ARG A 303 26.62 11.06 10.70
N ARG A 304 25.80 11.92 10.09
CA ARG A 304 25.63 13.35 10.43
C ARG A 304 24.14 13.64 10.51
N VAL A 305 23.69 14.01 11.68
CA VAL A 305 22.31 14.40 11.96
C VAL A 305 22.27 15.93 12.03
N PRO A 306 21.26 16.61 11.43
CA PRO A 306 21.13 18.05 11.51
C PRO A 306 20.96 18.49 12.99
N ASP A 307 21.65 19.56 13.38
CA ASP A 307 21.53 20.16 14.70
C ASP A 307 20.25 21.01 14.83
N ALA A 308 20.00 21.50 16.04
CA ALA A 308 18.81 22.29 16.36
C ALA A 308 18.70 23.58 15.55
N ASP A 309 19.84 24.26 15.33
CA ASP A 309 19.88 25.52 14.59
C ASP A 309 19.57 25.29 13.11
N THR A 310 20.14 24.26 12.51
CA THR A 310 19.83 23.84 11.13
C THR A 310 18.34 23.50 10.97
N VAL A 311 17.78 22.72 11.89
CA VAL A 311 16.35 22.35 11.87
C VAL A 311 15.48 23.58 12.08
N GLY A 312 15.83 24.44 13.02
CA GLY A 312 15.12 25.71 13.31
C GLY A 312 15.08 26.63 12.10
N GLY A 313 16.24 26.83 11.45
CA GLY A 313 16.37 27.65 10.24
C GLY A 313 15.54 27.12 9.08
N LEU A 314 15.64 25.82 8.79
CA LEU A 314 14.82 25.18 7.75
C LEU A 314 13.32 25.25 8.03
N ALA A 315 12.90 25.05 9.28
CA ALA A 315 11.50 25.14 9.65
C ALA A 315 10.97 26.57 9.54
N ALA A 316 11.78 27.59 9.88
CA ALA A 316 11.42 29.00 9.70
C ALA A 316 11.32 29.37 8.21
N GLU A 317 12.22 28.87 7.37
CA GLU A 317 12.18 29.04 5.93
C GLU A 317 10.89 28.45 5.33
N LEU A 318 10.53 27.21 5.72
CA LEU A 318 9.29 26.56 5.30
C LEU A 318 8.05 27.35 5.73
N ASP A 319 8.01 27.86 6.98
CA ASP A 319 6.93 28.73 7.45
C ASP A 319 6.84 30.04 6.65
N GLY A 320 8.00 30.63 6.31
CA GLY A 320 8.08 31.84 5.48
C GLY A 320 7.47 31.65 4.09
N HIS A 321 7.54 30.42 3.55
CA HIS A 321 6.88 30.03 2.30
C HIS A 321 5.43 29.56 2.47
N GLY A 322 4.85 29.64 3.66
CA GLY A 322 3.49 29.18 3.94
C GLY A 322 3.34 27.65 4.10
N LEU A 323 4.44 26.91 4.09
CA LEU A 323 4.47 25.43 4.18
C LEU A 323 4.44 24.98 5.66
N TRP A 324 3.43 25.41 6.38
CA TRP A 324 3.28 25.15 7.81
C TRP A 324 3.29 23.63 8.13
N GLY A 325 2.65 22.81 7.31
CA GLY A 325 2.59 21.35 7.52
C GLY A 325 3.99 20.71 7.47
N ASP A 326 4.79 21.07 6.48
CA ASP A 326 6.16 20.55 6.30
C ASP A 326 7.08 21.05 7.44
N ALA A 327 6.96 22.33 7.83
CA ALA A 327 7.69 22.91 8.96
C ALA A 327 7.36 22.19 10.28
N MET A 328 6.08 21.91 10.50
CA MET A 328 5.60 21.23 11.70
C MET A 328 6.06 19.78 11.74
N ALA A 329 5.99 19.05 10.62
CA ALA A 329 6.48 17.68 10.51
C ALA A 329 7.99 17.60 10.80
N LEU A 330 8.77 18.57 10.31
CA LEU A 330 10.21 18.65 10.59
C LEU A 330 10.48 18.89 12.08
N ARG A 331 9.80 19.84 12.70
CA ARG A 331 9.95 20.13 14.15
C ARG A 331 9.58 18.91 15.00
N LEU A 332 8.46 18.28 14.72
CA LEU A 332 8.00 17.09 15.47
C LEU A 332 8.97 15.91 15.28
N THR A 333 9.49 15.69 14.06
CA THR A 333 10.49 14.65 13.81
C THR A 333 11.77 14.92 14.61
N HIS A 334 12.22 16.16 14.69
CA HIS A 334 13.40 16.54 15.50
C HIS A 334 13.15 16.35 17.00
N ILE A 335 12.00 16.77 17.52
CA ILE A 335 11.63 16.53 18.91
C ILE A 335 11.62 15.04 19.22
N LEU A 336 10.99 14.24 18.35
CA LEU A 336 10.94 12.78 18.52
C LEU A 336 12.34 12.15 18.54
N TRP A 337 13.23 12.61 17.64
CA TRP A 337 14.62 12.17 17.63
C TRP A 337 15.34 12.52 18.93
N ARG A 338 15.17 13.75 19.45
CA ARG A 338 15.77 14.19 20.71
C ARG A 338 15.30 13.37 21.89
N VAL A 339 14.00 13.11 21.99
CA VAL A 339 13.42 12.27 23.04
C VAL A 339 14.03 10.87 23.00
N ARG A 340 14.07 10.23 21.82
CA ARG A 340 14.62 8.87 21.65
C ARG A 340 16.11 8.76 21.98
N HIS A 341 16.85 9.86 21.91
CA HIS A 341 18.29 9.92 22.21
C HIS A 341 18.60 10.52 23.59
N GLY A 342 17.61 10.71 24.46
CA GLY A 342 17.81 11.27 25.80
C GLY A 342 18.27 12.73 25.81
N ARG A 343 17.97 13.49 24.74
CA ARG A 343 18.37 14.90 24.56
C ARG A 343 17.17 15.86 24.61
N ASP A 344 16.04 15.39 25.15
CA ASP A 344 14.84 16.22 25.25
C ASP A 344 15.04 17.35 26.25
N ASP A 345 14.76 18.60 25.87
CA ASP A 345 14.86 19.78 26.68
C ASP A 345 13.52 20.23 27.29
N GLY A 346 12.47 19.42 27.10
CA GLY A 346 11.15 19.73 27.60
C GLY A 346 10.43 20.87 26.86
N THR A 347 10.97 21.37 25.74
CA THR A 347 10.29 22.39 24.91
C THR A 347 8.84 21.99 24.65
N PRO A 348 7.83 22.86 24.94
CA PRO A 348 6.44 22.56 24.73
C PRO A 348 6.14 22.15 23.28
N LEU A 349 5.22 21.18 23.12
CA LEU A 349 4.77 20.81 21.79
C LEU A 349 4.07 21.99 21.11
N PRO A 350 4.39 22.26 19.85
CA PRO A 350 3.71 23.29 19.08
C PRO A 350 2.20 23.02 19.01
N ARG A 351 1.40 24.09 19.04
CA ARG A 351 -0.06 23.96 18.85
C ARG A 351 -0.38 23.58 17.41
N LEU A 352 -1.13 22.51 17.22
CA LEU A 352 -1.60 22.09 15.90
C LEU A 352 -2.82 22.91 15.47
N ARG A 353 -2.89 23.24 14.19
CA ARG A 353 -4.10 23.79 13.56
C ARG A 353 -5.16 22.69 13.45
N ARG A 354 -6.43 23.05 13.42
CA ARG A 354 -7.53 22.09 13.19
C ARG A 354 -7.40 21.39 11.83
N SER A 355 -6.89 22.09 10.83
CA SER A 355 -6.61 21.61 9.47
C SER A 355 -5.25 20.92 9.32
N ALA A 356 -4.60 20.51 10.41
CA ALA A 356 -3.30 19.85 10.33
C ALA A 356 -3.39 18.53 9.54
N PRO A 357 -2.46 18.28 8.60
CA PRO A 357 -2.40 17.01 7.89
C PRO A 357 -2.34 15.81 8.85
N LEU A 358 -2.92 14.66 8.45
CA LEU A 358 -2.94 13.45 9.28
C LEU A 358 -1.54 13.05 9.75
N GLU A 359 -0.54 13.09 8.86
CA GLU A 359 0.85 12.80 9.20
C GLU A 359 1.36 13.64 10.39
N VAL A 360 1.07 14.94 10.39
CA VAL A 360 1.48 15.87 11.48
C VAL A 360 0.78 15.51 12.78
N ARG A 361 -0.51 15.15 12.71
CA ARG A 361 -1.28 14.74 13.90
C ARG A 361 -0.74 13.45 14.49
N LEU A 362 -0.45 12.44 13.64
CA LEU A 362 0.12 11.17 14.08
C LEU A 362 1.51 11.35 14.70
N LEU A 363 2.39 12.14 14.07
CA LEU A 363 3.70 12.50 14.63
C LEU A 363 3.58 13.19 16.01
N ALA A 364 2.61 14.06 16.19
CA ALA A 364 2.39 14.70 17.49
C ALA A 364 1.97 13.70 18.57
N TYR A 365 1.17 12.67 18.22
CA TYR A 365 0.86 11.59 19.14
C TYR A 365 2.08 10.70 19.42
N GLU A 366 2.94 10.44 18.43
CA GLU A 366 4.19 9.72 18.65
C GLU A 366 5.11 10.46 19.63
N VAL A 367 5.25 11.78 19.48
CA VAL A 367 6.04 12.60 20.42
C VAL A 367 5.41 12.56 21.82
N ARG A 368 4.08 12.68 21.94
CA ARG A 368 3.40 12.58 23.24
C ARG A 368 3.61 11.22 23.90
N ALA A 369 3.56 10.14 23.11
CA ALA A 369 3.82 8.80 23.61
C ALA A 369 5.27 8.65 24.08
N ALA A 370 6.23 9.16 23.31
CA ALA A 370 7.65 9.09 23.64
C ALA A 370 8.02 9.93 24.88
N ARG A 371 7.35 11.08 25.11
CA ARG A 371 7.55 11.95 26.27
C ARG A 371 6.78 11.55 27.53
N ALA A 372 5.93 10.54 27.43
CA ALA A 372 5.05 10.19 28.52
C ALA A 372 5.87 9.76 29.76
N ALA A 373 5.50 10.28 30.91
CA ALA A 373 6.18 9.98 32.17
C ALA A 373 5.89 8.55 32.67
N THR A 374 4.79 7.94 32.20
CA THR A 374 4.40 6.58 32.57
C THR A 374 3.99 5.75 31.36
N PRO A 375 4.22 4.43 31.38
CA PRO A 375 3.77 3.54 30.29
C PRO A 375 2.27 3.66 29.99
N THR A 376 1.44 3.90 30.99
CA THR A 376 0.00 4.10 30.81
C THR A 376 -0.32 5.38 30.01
N GLN A 377 0.40 6.47 30.27
CA GLN A 377 0.24 7.71 29.49
C GLN A 377 0.72 7.52 28.05
N ALA A 378 1.85 6.81 27.85
CA ALA A 378 2.38 6.48 26.52
C ALA A 378 1.36 5.69 25.71
N ARG A 379 0.80 4.63 26.30
CA ARG A 379 -0.25 3.81 25.67
C ARG A 379 -1.49 4.62 25.32
N ARG A 380 -1.95 5.52 26.21
CA ARG A 380 -3.13 6.38 25.94
C ARG A 380 -2.87 7.35 24.78
N ALA A 381 -1.67 7.93 24.71
CA ALA A 381 -1.31 8.83 23.61
C ALA A 381 -1.26 8.06 22.29
N ALA A 382 -0.60 6.91 22.26
CA ALA A 382 -0.50 6.08 21.07
C ALA A 382 -1.89 5.57 20.63
N ALA A 383 -2.75 5.15 21.57
CA ALA A 383 -4.11 4.69 21.30
C ALA A 383 -4.94 5.77 20.57
N ARG A 384 -4.91 7.02 21.07
CA ARG A 384 -5.65 8.13 20.44
C ARG A 384 -5.21 8.38 18.99
N GLY A 385 -3.91 8.31 18.72
CA GLY A 385 -3.41 8.45 17.36
C GLY A 385 -3.84 7.31 16.45
N LEU A 386 -3.88 6.08 16.96
CA LEU A 386 -4.37 4.93 16.21
C LEU A 386 -5.89 4.95 16.00
N ASP A 387 -6.66 5.43 16.97
CA ASP A 387 -8.12 5.59 16.84
C ASP A 387 -8.45 6.63 15.77
N GLU A 388 -7.66 7.72 15.69
CA GLU A 388 -7.79 8.73 14.64
C GLU A 388 -7.45 8.15 13.24
N LEU A 389 -6.37 7.36 13.15
CA LEU A 389 -6.02 6.65 11.91
C LEU A 389 -7.11 5.65 11.51
N THR A 390 -7.67 4.91 12.46
CA THR A 390 -8.76 3.96 12.24
C THR A 390 -10.01 4.66 11.71
N THR A 391 -10.41 5.78 12.31
CA THR A 391 -11.55 6.58 11.85
C THR A 391 -11.37 7.00 10.39
N TRP A 392 -10.16 7.44 10.04
CA TRP A 392 -9.84 7.80 8.65
C TRP A 392 -9.85 6.57 7.72
N SER A 393 -9.33 5.42 8.16
CA SER A 393 -9.28 4.20 7.36
C SER A 393 -10.65 3.61 7.03
N HIS A 394 -11.65 3.85 7.85
CA HIS A 394 -13.02 3.37 7.61
C HIS A 394 -13.69 4.03 6.38
N SER A 395 -13.16 5.14 5.90
CA SER A 395 -13.62 5.74 4.65
C SER A 395 -13.22 4.93 3.39
N PHE A 396 -12.37 3.88 3.54
CA PHE A 396 -11.89 3.06 2.43
C PHE A 396 -12.55 1.68 2.43
N GLY A 397 -13.21 1.34 1.35
CA GLY A 397 -13.94 0.09 1.23
C GLY A 397 -13.09 -1.11 0.74
N SER A 398 -11.85 -0.89 0.25
CA SER A 398 -11.00 -1.93 -0.31
C SER A 398 -10.02 -2.53 0.71
N LEU A 399 -9.85 -3.86 0.66
CA LEU A 399 -8.89 -4.59 1.51
C LEU A 399 -7.46 -4.07 1.33
N ASP A 400 -7.04 -3.80 0.10
CA ASP A 400 -5.71 -3.30 -0.24
C ASP A 400 -5.44 -1.95 0.44
N LEU A 401 -6.36 -1.00 0.28
CA LEU A 401 -6.23 0.34 0.82
C LEU A 401 -6.24 0.32 2.36
N GLN A 402 -7.15 -0.40 2.97
CA GLN A 402 -7.23 -0.48 4.44
C GLN A 402 -6.01 -1.16 5.06
N THR A 403 -5.46 -2.17 4.39
CA THR A 403 -4.27 -2.89 4.87
C THR A 403 -3.02 -2.02 4.80
N SER A 404 -2.87 -1.27 3.72
CA SER A 404 -1.71 -0.40 3.50
C SER A 404 -1.68 0.80 4.44
N LEU A 405 -2.84 1.29 4.87
CA LEU A 405 -2.93 2.37 5.86
C LEU A 405 -2.30 2.02 7.22
N ALA A 406 -2.19 0.74 7.56
CA ALA A 406 -1.50 0.29 8.78
C ALA A 406 -0.05 0.80 8.84
N MET A 407 0.60 1.07 7.70
CA MET A 407 1.94 1.64 7.67
C MET A 407 2.03 3.02 8.34
N HIS A 408 0.97 3.81 8.26
CA HIS A 408 0.92 5.14 8.91
C HIS A 408 0.91 5.05 10.44
N GLY A 409 0.44 3.95 11.01
CA GLY A 409 0.38 3.71 12.45
C GLY A 409 1.60 3.02 13.07
N ASN A 410 2.61 2.64 12.27
CA ASN A 410 3.74 1.82 12.76
C ASN A 410 4.50 2.43 13.93
N GLY A 411 4.76 3.75 13.91
CA GLY A 411 5.44 4.45 15.00
C GLY A 411 4.62 4.42 16.30
N LEU A 412 3.31 4.67 16.20
CA LEU A 412 2.39 4.63 17.33
C LEU A 412 2.22 3.22 17.90
N LEU A 413 2.11 2.22 17.03
CA LEU A 413 2.03 0.82 17.46
C LEU A 413 3.31 0.38 18.16
N GLY A 414 4.47 0.76 17.62
CA GLY A 414 5.75 0.46 18.27
C GLY A 414 5.88 1.11 19.65
N ALA A 415 5.49 2.38 19.78
CA ALA A 415 5.49 3.09 21.05
C ALA A 415 4.52 2.46 22.06
N GLY A 416 3.31 2.09 21.62
CA GLY A 416 2.33 1.46 22.49
C GLY A 416 2.71 0.04 22.93
N LEU A 417 3.27 -0.76 22.02
CA LEU A 417 3.78 -2.10 22.34
C LEU A 417 4.97 -2.04 23.30
N ALA A 418 5.95 -1.14 23.06
CA ALA A 418 7.06 -0.94 23.97
C ALA A 418 6.57 -0.56 25.37
N ALA A 419 5.67 0.42 25.47
CA ALA A 419 5.09 0.83 26.74
C ALA A 419 4.24 -0.26 27.41
N ALA A 420 3.59 -1.15 26.65
CA ALA A 420 2.89 -2.30 27.21
C ALA A 420 3.87 -3.33 27.79
N VAL A 421 4.95 -3.57 27.04
CA VAL A 421 6.04 -4.48 27.46
C VAL A 421 6.73 -4.00 28.74
N ASP A 422 6.95 -2.68 28.88
CA ASP A 422 7.58 -2.08 30.06
C ASP A 422 6.75 -2.23 31.34
N THR A 423 5.43 -2.45 31.24
CA THR A 423 4.60 -2.70 32.42
C THR A 423 4.75 -4.12 32.99
N GLY A 424 5.17 -5.09 32.18
CA GLY A 424 5.12 -6.51 32.54
C GLY A 424 3.69 -7.06 32.75
N ASP A 425 2.65 -6.26 32.49
CA ASP A 425 1.26 -6.63 32.69
C ASP A 425 0.73 -7.45 31.47
N PRO A 426 0.31 -8.71 31.67
CA PRO A 426 -0.24 -9.54 30.60
C PRO A 426 -1.43 -8.92 29.89
N ALA A 427 -2.31 -8.21 30.63
CA ALA A 427 -3.50 -7.58 30.06
C ALA A 427 -3.13 -6.44 29.11
N ALA A 428 -2.18 -5.58 29.52
CA ALA A 428 -1.69 -4.50 28.68
C ALA A 428 -0.99 -5.02 27.42
N MET A 429 -0.16 -6.05 27.57
CA MET A 429 0.55 -6.65 26.43
C MET A 429 -0.41 -7.34 25.45
N PHE A 430 -1.38 -8.07 25.96
CA PHE A 430 -2.41 -8.71 25.14
C PHE A 430 -3.22 -7.66 24.36
N GLU A 431 -3.77 -6.65 25.06
CA GLU A 431 -4.55 -5.57 24.42
C GLU A 431 -3.78 -4.92 23.27
N TRP A 432 -2.51 -4.56 23.50
CA TRP A 432 -1.70 -3.90 22.48
C TRP A 432 -1.29 -4.82 21.35
N SER A 433 -1.09 -6.10 21.60
CA SER A 433 -0.86 -7.10 20.57
C SER A 433 -2.10 -7.27 19.66
N GLU A 434 -3.31 -7.31 20.26
CA GLU A 434 -4.57 -7.35 19.53
C GLU A 434 -4.79 -6.07 18.71
N ARG A 435 -4.53 -4.90 19.29
CA ARG A 435 -4.62 -3.62 18.58
C ARG A 435 -3.68 -3.59 17.37
N ALA A 436 -2.46 -4.09 17.51
CA ALA A 436 -1.48 -4.14 16.43
C ALA A 436 -1.92 -5.08 15.30
N ARG A 437 -2.52 -6.22 15.63
CA ARG A 437 -3.03 -7.18 14.64
C ARG A 437 -4.28 -6.67 13.93
N LEU A 438 -5.20 -6.08 14.67
CA LEU A 438 -6.48 -5.60 14.14
C LEU A 438 -6.32 -4.38 13.25
N LEU A 439 -5.34 -3.51 13.47
CA LEU A 439 -5.13 -2.33 12.62
C LEU A 439 -4.93 -2.70 11.15
N SER A 440 -4.28 -3.83 10.89
CA SER A 440 -4.10 -4.34 9.52
C SER A 440 -5.29 -5.19 9.01
N GLN A 441 -6.40 -5.28 9.76
CA GLN A 441 -7.44 -6.27 9.52
C GLN A 441 -8.87 -5.83 9.84
N GLN A 442 -9.08 -4.56 10.17
CA GLN A 442 -10.43 -4.01 10.43
C GLN A 442 -11.28 -3.88 9.16
N VAL A 443 -11.03 -4.73 8.18
CA VAL A 443 -11.74 -4.70 6.92
C VAL A 443 -12.99 -5.54 7.01
N VAL A 444 -14.13 -4.90 6.85
CA VAL A 444 -15.39 -5.60 6.57
C VAL A 444 -15.40 -5.96 5.09
N PRO A 445 -15.75 -7.21 4.72
CA PRO A 445 -15.91 -7.56 3.32
C PRO A 445 -17.07 -6.74 2.74
N LEU A 446 -16.73 -5.69 2.01
CA LEU A 446 -17.69 -4.97 1.18
C LEU A 446 -17.78 -5.76 -0.13
N ARG A 447 -18.92 -6.35 -0.38
CA ARG A 447 -19.19 -7.08 -1.63
C ARG A 447 -19.68 -6.06 -2.67
N PRO A 448 -18.82 -5.63 -3.60
CA PRO A 448 -19.26 -4.72 -4.65
C PRO A 448 -20.31 -5.42 -5.53
N PRO A 449 -21.24 -4.67 -6.13
CA PRO A 449 -22.15 -5.25 -7.10
C PRO A 449 -21.35 -5.87 -8.26
N PRO A 450 -21.91 -6.89 -8.96
CA PRO A 450 -21.26 -7.52 -10.11
C PRO A 450 -20.83 -6.47 -11.13
N ASP A 451 -19.53 -6.42 -11.42
CA ASP A 451 -18.96 -5.53 -12.44
C ASP A 451 -18.49 -6.38 -13.64
N PRO A 452 -19.21 -6.36 -14.77
CA PRO A 452 -18.86 -7.14 -15.96
C PRO A 452 -17.52 -6.76 -16.55
N GLU A 453 -17.13 -5.49 -16.46
CA GLU A 453 -15.86 -5.02 -16.99
C GLU A 453 -14.68 -5.53 -16.15
N LEU A 454 -14.83 -5.53 -14.83
CA LEU A 454 -13.84 -6.11 -13.93
C LEU A 454 -13.68 -7.62 -14.19
N ALA A 455 -14.79 -8.35 -14.39
CA ALA A 455 -14.77 -9.78 -14.73
C ALA A 455 -14.03 -10.03 -16.06
N ARG A 456 -14.28 -9.22 -17.08
CA ARG A 456 -13.61 -9.32 -18.39
C ARG A 456 -12.10 -9.10 -18.27
N ARG A 457 -11.66 -8.08 -17.52
CA ARG A 457 -10.23 -7.76 -17.30
C ARG A 457 -9.51 -8.85 -16.52
N LEU A 458 -10.18 -9.40 -15.51
CA LEU A 458 -9.65 -10.56 -14.79
C LEU A 458 -9.49 -11.78 -15.72
N ALA A 459 -10.44 -12.02 -16.62
CA ALA A 459 -10.33 -13.08 -17.60
C ALA A 459 -9.14 -12.87 -18.58
N GLU A 460 -8.96 -11.64 -19.09
CA GLU A 460 -7.82 -11.30 -19.94
C GLU A 460 -6.48 -11.47 -19.18
N LEU A 461 -6.43 -11.02 -17.92
CA LEU A 461 -5.25 -11.19 -17.07
C LEU A 461 -4.90 -12.66 -16.83
N ARG A 462 -5.90 -13.53 -16.69
CA ARG A 462 -5.70 -14.99 -16.57
C ARG A 462 -5.08 -15.58 -17.83
N THR A 463 -5.56 -15.16 -19.00
CA THR A 463 -5.00 -15.61 -20.29
C THR A 463 -3.53 -15.23 -20.40
N LEU A 464 -3.19 -13.97 -20.14
CA LEU A 464 -1.79 -13.52 -20.13
C LEU A 464 -0.96 -14.28 -19.10
N ARG A 465 -1.52 -14.53 -17.92
CA ARG A 465 -0.84 -15.28 -16.86
C ARG A 465 -0.52 -16.73 -17.29
N ALA A 466 -1.38 -17.36 -18.08
CA ALA A 466 -1.16 -18.71 -18.59
C ALA A 466 -0.08 -18.76 -19.69
N GLU A 467 0.09 -17.69 -20.45
CA GLU A 467 1.02 -17.56 -21.57
C GLU A 467 2.41 -17.09 -21.14
N LEU A 468 2.52 -16.34 -20.04
CA LEU A 468 3.76 -15.70 -19.60
C LEU A 468 4.51 -16.53 -18.54
N PRO A 469 5.87 -16.38 -18.43
CA PRO A 469 6.66 -17.05 -17.42
C PRO A 469 6.22 -16.72 -15.99
N ALA A 470 6.21 -17.73 -15.12
CA ALA A 470 5.68 -17.63 -13.76
C ALA A 470 6.31 -16.52 -12.91
N ASP A 471 7.61 -16.27 -13.08
CA ASP A 471 8.41 -15.42 -12.20
C ASP A 471 8.39 -13.94 -12.61
N SER A 472 7.94 -13.62 -13.82
CA SER A 472 8.04 -12.27 -14.39
C SER A 472 6.79 -11.78 -15.12
N TRP A 473 5.68 -12.50 -15.00
CA TRP A 473 4.47 -12.18 -15.76
C TRP A 473 3.92 -10.77 -15.49
N LEU A 474 4.01 -10.25 -14.26
CA LEU A 474 3.63 -8.88 -13.93
C LEU A 474 4.63 -7.84 -14.42
N SER A 475 5.83 -8.26 -14.86
CA SER A 475 6.78 -7.37 -15.53
C SER A 475 6.44 -7.19 -17.02
N ASP A 476 5.53 -8.01 -17.56
CA ASP A 476 4.96 -7.78 -18.88
C ASP A 476 4.11 -6.51 -18.87
N PRO A 477 4.32 -5.56 -19.80
CA PRO A 477 3.62 -4.27 -19.79
C PRO A 477 2.10 -4.40 -19.81
N ARG A 478 1.55 -5.38 -20.56
CA ARG A 478 0.10 -5.58 -20.66
C ARG A 478 -0.48 -6.20 -19.41
N ALA A 479 0.22 -7.18 -18.82
CA ALA A 479 -0.19 -7.79 -17.58
C ALA A 479 -0.13 -6.79 -16.41
N ALA A 480 0.89 -5.95 -16.35
CA ALA A 480 1.01 -4.88 -15.38
C ALA A 480 -0.13 -3.86 -15.52
N GLU A 481 -0.42 -3.40 -16.74
CA GLU A 481 -1.52 -2.48 -17.05
C GLU A 481 -2.88 -3.06 -16.62
N LEU A 482 -3.18 -4.30 -17.01
CA LEU A 482 -4.43 -4.96 -16.62
C LEU A 482 -4.54 -5.16 -15.11
N GLY A 483 -3.45 -5.53 -14.45
CA GLY A 483 -3.39 -5.67 -13.00
C GLY A 483 -3.70 -4.35 -12.29
N GLU A 484 -3.21 -3.23 -12.81
CA GLU A 484 -3.53 -1.89 -12.31
C GLU A 484 -5.00 -1.54 -12.54
N LEU A 485 -5.51 -1.75 -13.74
CA LEU A 485 -6.91 -1.46 -14.07
C LEU A 485 -7.90 -2.31 -13.25
N VAL A 486 -7.56 -3.55 -12.93
CA VAL A 486 -8.35 -4.42 -12.03
C VAL A 486 -8.41 -3.82 -10.63
N ARG A 487 -7.26 -3.43 -10.06
CA ARG A 487 -7.20 -2.80 -8.73
C ARG A 487 -7.99 -1.51 -8.66
N GLU A 488 -7.75 -0.62 -9.61
CA GLU A 488 -8.41 0.68 -9.70
C GLU A 488 -9.92 0.56 -9.76
N ARG A 489 -10.40 -0.37 -10.58
CA ARG A 489 -11.85 -0.60 -10.71
C ARG A 489 -12.45 -1.19 -9.45
N GLN A 490 -11.73 -2.04 -8.77
CA GLN A 490 -12.16 -2.56 -7.48
C GLN A 490 -12.22 -1.45 -6.42
N TRP A 491 -11.26 -0.53 -6.39
CA TRP A 491 -11.30 0.61 -5.48
C TRP A 491 -12.45 1.55 -5.79
N ALA A 492 -12.72 1.83 -7.06
CA ALA A 492 -13.82 2.69 -7.50
C ALA A 492 -15.21 2.07 -7.26
N SER A 493 -15.33 0.74 -7.28
CA SER A 493 -16.63 0.05 -7.12
C SER A 493 -17.11 -0.01 -5.67
N VAL A 494 -16.26 0.29 -4.72
CA VAL A 494 -16.57 0.26 -3.29
C VAL A 494 -16.86 1.69 -2.83
N ALA A 495 -18.08 2.14 -3.07
CA ALA A 495 -18.59 3.37 -2.45
C ALA A 495 -18.56 3.21 -0.92
N ALA A 496 -18.21 4.30 -0.21
CA ALA A 496 -18.25 4.34 1.25
C ALA A 496 -19.63 3.90 1.75
N THR A 497 -19.71 2.71 2.25
CA THR A 497 -20.88 2.24 3.00
C THR A 497 -20.62 2.56 4.46
N ASP A 498 -21.66 2.96 5.20
CA ASP A 498 -21.58 3.18 6.65
C ASP A 498 -20.78 2.08 7.30
N ALA A 499 -19.70 2.45 7.96
CA ALA A 499 -18.82 1.52 8.62
C ALA A 499 -19.63 0.71 9.64
N PRO A 500 -19.68 -0.62 9.52
CA PRO A 500 -20.23 -1.41 10.62
C PRO A 500 -19.33 -1.17 11.82
N ASP A 501 -19.95 -1.04 12.98
CA ASP A 501 -19.30 -0.90 14.28
C ASP A 501 -18.00 -1.70 14.29
N GLY A 502 -16.89 -1.03 14.52
CA GLY A 502 -15.59 -1.66 14.70
C GLY A 502 -15.71 -2.64 15.88
N GLY A 503 -16.02 -3.90 15.56
CA GLY A 503 -16.43 -4.91 16.51
C GLY A 503 -15.48 -4.93 17.70
N ASP A 504 -16.04 -4.90 18.91
CA ASP A 504 -15.33 -4.81 20.17
C ASP A 504 -14.12 -5.75 20.21
N ARG A 505 -12.97 -5.20 20.52
CA ARG A 505 -11.78 -5.99 20.80
C ARG A 505 -12.03 -6.78 22.07
N VAL A 506 -11.75 -8.08 22.03
CA VAL A 506 -11.76 -8.88 23.23
C VAL A 506 -10.59 -8.45 24.11
N ASP A 507 -10.85 -8.09 25.35
CA ASP A 507 -9.81 -7.90 26.36
C ASP A 507 -9.33 -9.25 26.88
N LEU A 508 -8.25 -9.27 27.67
CA LEU A 508 -7.70 -10.51 28.21
C LEU A 508 -8.74 -11.25 29.07
N SER A 509 -9.51 -10.53 29.85
CA SER A 509 -10.56 -11.13 30.73
C SER A 509 -11.71 -11.73 29.91
N GLY A 510 -12.08 -11.07 28.81
CA GLY A 510 -13.06 -11.59 27.86
C GLY A 510 -12.57 -12.85 27.16
N LEU A 511 -11.30 -12.88 26.74
CA LEU A 511 -10.70 -14.08 26.18
C LEU A 511 -10.69 -15.23 27.18
N GLN A 512 -10.25 -14.98 28.41
CA GLN A 512 -10.20 -16.00 29.48
C GLN A 512 -11.56 -16.64 29.76
N ARG A 513 -12.66 -15.88 29.69
CA ARG A 513 -14.02 -16.43 29.82
C ARG A 513 -14.42 -17.36 28.67
N LEU A 514 -13.78 -17.24 27.51
CA LEU A 514 -14.03 -18.09 26.34
C LEU A 514 -13.15 -19.35 26.34
N LEU A 515 -12.06 -19.36 27.07
CA LEU A 515 -11.18 -20.52 27.19
C LEU A 515 -11.76 -21.51 28.21
N ASP A 516 -11.75 -22.80 27.89
CA ASP A 516 -12.02 -23.88 28.85
C ASP A 516 -10.72 -24.37 29.50
N ALA A 517 -10.83 -25.34 30.38
CA ALA A 517 -9.69 -25.86 31.16
C ALA A 517 -8.62 -26.54 30.27
N ASP A 518 -9.00 -27.01 29.09
CA ASP A 518 -8.11 -27.69 28.12
C ASP A 518 -7.64 -26.79 26.97
N THR A 519 -7.94 -25.50 27.02
CA THR A 519 -7.59 -24.53 26.00
C THR A 519 -6.75 -23.39 26.56
N ALA A 520 -5.61 -23.11 25.94
CA ALA A 520 -4.77 -21.95 26.25
C ALA A 520 -4.54 -21.08 25.00
N ALA A 521 -4.36 -19.78 25.21
CA ALA A 521 -3.97 -18.84 24.18
C ALA A 521 -2.50 -18.44 24.33
N LEU A 522 -1.75 -18.53 23.26
CA LEU A 522 -0.35 -18.12 23.14
C LEU A 522 -0.27 -16.89 22.24
N SER A 523 -0.11 -15.71 22.84
CA SER A 523 -0.03 -14.46 22.12
C SER A 523 1.42 -13.96 22.07
N PHE A 524 2.12 -14.20 20.96
CA PHE A 524 3.48 -13.73 20.74
C PHE A 524 3.48 -12.23 20.48
N VAL A 525 4.36 -11.50 21.17
CA VAL A 525 4.50 -10.04 21.11
C VAL A 525 5.92 -9.67 20.77
N PHE A 526 6.12 -9.04 19.62
CA PHE A 526 7.42 -8.51 19.22
C PHE A 526 7.47 -7.00 19.49
N SER A 527 8.55 -6.57 20.12
CA SER A 527 8.84 -5.16 20.45
C SER A 527 10.32 -4.86 20.23
N PRO A 528 10.75 -3.60 20.28
CA PRO A 528 12.18 -3.24 20.28
C PRO A 528 13.01 -3.92 21.37
N HIS A 529 12.33 -4.41 22.44
CA HIS A 529 12.97 -5.13 23.57
C HIS A 529 13.06 -6.65 23.34
N GLY A 530 12.70 -7.14 22.15
CA GLY A 530 12.71 -8.56 21.82
C GLY A 530 11.34 -9.20 21.75
N MET A 531 11.30 -10.53 21.85
CA MET A 531 10.10 -11.34 21.76
C MET A 531 9.62 -11.78 23.15
N ARG A 532 8.30 -11.69 23.37
CA ARG A 532 7.63 -12.22 24.55
C ARG A 532 6.38 -12.99 24.13
N CYS A 533 5.86 -13.81 25.03
CA CYS A 533 4.58 -14.48 24.82
C CYS A 533 3.69 -14.26 26.05
N VAL A 534 2.44 -13.83 25.81
CA VAL A 534 1.40 -13.88 26.82
C VAL A 534 0.74 -15.25 26.73
N VAL A 535 0.86 -16.04 27.77
CA VAL A 535 0.20 -17.34 27.96
C VAL A 535 -1.04 -17.12 28.80
N ALA A 536 -2.23 -17.36 28.22
CA ALA A 536 -3.51 -17.18 28.91
C ALA A 536 -4.31 -18.48 28.92
N GLY A 537 -4.80 -18.87 30.08
CA GLY A 537 -5.76 -19.94 30.29
C GLY A 537 -7.01 -19.44 30.99
N ALA A 538 -7.94 -20.33 31.29
CA ALA A 538 -9.17 -20.01 32.03
C ALA A 538 -8.82 -19.44 33.42
N GLY A 539 -8.87 -18.12 33.58
CA GLY A 539 -8.64 -17.44 34.86
C GLY A 539 -7.16 -17.16 35.22
N CYS A 540 -6.20 -17.51 34.41
CA CYS A 540 -4.79 -17.19 34.62
C CYS A 540 -4.13 -16.60 33.35
N ALA A 541 -3.14 -15.74 33.54
CA ALA A 541 -2.29 -15.27 32.44
C ALA A 541 -0.91 -14.86 32.98
N GLU A 542 0.11 -15.14 32.20
CA GLU A 542 1.47 -14.75 32.52
C GLU A 542 2.23 -14.29 31.27
N VAL A 543 3.30 -13.52 31.49
CA VAL A 543 4.22 -13.10 30.44
C VAL A 543 5.46 -13.97 30.51
N VAL A 544 5.81 -14.57 29.37
CA VAL A 544 7.02 -15.39 29.22
C VAL A 544 8.01 -14.63 28.34
N ASP A 545 9.20 -14.36 28.88
CA ASP A 545 10.29 -13.78 28.07
C ASP A 545 10.91 -14.86 27.18
N LEU A 546 11.26 -14.48 25.94
CA LEU A 546 11.91 -15.34 24.95
C LEU A 546 13.31 -14.80 24.62
N PRO A 547 14.30 -14.95 25.51
CA PRO A 547 15.64 -14.38 25.33
C PRO A 547 16.38 -14.97 24.13
N GLY A 548 16.00 -16.18 23.70
CA GLY A 548 16.52 -16.85 22.51
C GLY A 548 16.04 -16.25 21.16
N TRP A 549 15.25 -15.19 21.16
CA TRP A 549 14.70 -14.58 19.94
C TRP A 549 15.77 -14.22 18.90
N SER A 550 16.90 -13.62 19.33
CA SER A 550 17.95 -13.21 18.40
C SER A 550 18.54 -14.41 17.64
N GLU A 551 18.72 -15.55 18.32
CA GLU A 551 19.16 -16.80 17.70
C GLU A 551 18.07 -17.38 16.81
N ALA A 552 16.83 -17.46 17.28
CA ALA A 552 15.68 -17.94 16.50
C ALA A 552 15.52 -17.14 15.21
N HIS A 553 15.65 -15.81 15.25
CA HIS A 553 15.55 -14.95 14.09
C HIS A 553 16.62 -15.26 13.02
N THR A 554 17.83 -15.67 13.40
CA THR A 554 18.88 -16.07 12.45
C THR A 554 18.60 -17.41 11.77
N LEU A 555 17.76 -18.26 12.35
CA LEU A 555 17.37 -19.56 11.80
C LEU A 555 16.24 -19.46 10.76
N LEU A 556 15.43 -18.41 10.80
CA LEU A 556 14.23 -18.27 9.94
C LEU A 556 14.59 -18.19 8.43
N PRO A 557 15.59 -17.43 7.96
CA PRO A 557 15.85 -17.30 6.53
C PRO A 557 16.20 -18.62 5.83
N GLY A 558 16.86 -19.54 6.50
CA GLY A 558 17.22 -20.84 5.93
C GLY A 558 16.14 -21.92 6.02
N LEU A 559 15.12 -21.71 6.84
CA LEU A 559 14.09 -22.70 7.12
C LEU A 559 13.26 -23.05 5.86
N ARG A 560 12.91 -22.07 5.05
CA ARG A 560 12.18 -22.29 3.80
C ARG A 560 12.98 -23.20 2.85
N SER A 561 14.24 -22.87 2.62
CA SER A 561 15.08 -23.68 1.73
C SER A 561 15.21 -25.13 2.21
N ASP A 562 15.32 -25.34 3.52
CA ASP A 562 15.37 -26.69 4.09
C ASP A 562 14.04 -27.44 3.89
N LEU A 563 12.90 -26.76 4.04
CA LEU A 563 11.57 -27.34 3.81
C LEU A 563 11.34 -27.67 2.33
N ASP A 564 11.66 -26.74 1.42
CA ASP A 564 11.53 -26.96 -0.04
C ASP A 564 12.43 -28.12 -0.52
N LEU A 565 13.66 -28.18 -0.01
CA LEU A 565 14.57 -29.30 -0.32
C LEU A 565 14.07 -30.63 0.26
N SER A 566 13.53 -30.62 1.48
CA SER A 566 12.98 -31.82 2.12
C SER A 566 11.75 -32.37 1.41
N ALA A 567 10.89 -31.48 0.86
CA ALA A 567 9.74 -31.88 0.07
C ALA A 567 10.14 -32.44 -1.30
N SER A 568 11.22 -31.93 -1.91
CA SER A 568 11.66 -32.28 -3.26
C SER A 568 12.58 -33.51 -3.29
N VAL A 569 13.43 -33.70 -2.27
CA VAL A 569 14.45 -34.78 -2.21
C VAL A 569 14.01 -35.82 -1.17
N ARG A 570 13.23 -36.82 -1.58
CA ARG A 570 12.57 -37.79 -0.70
C ARG A 570 13.37 -39.08 -0.47
N SER A 571 14.38 -39.38 -1.28
CA SER A 571 15.11 -40.63 -1.22
C SER A 571 16.61 -40.44 -1.47
N GLY A 572 17.41 -41.43 -1.02
CA GLY A 572 18.85 -41.46 -1.17
C GLY A 572 19.60 -40.75 -0.03
N PRO A 573 20.94 -40.85 -0.04
CA PRO A 573 21.77 -40.34 1.08
C PRO A 573 21.63 -38.83 1.34
N MET A 574 21.31 -38.03 0.32
CA MET A 574 21.13 -36.60 0.44
C MET A 574 19.79 -36.28 1.16
N ALA A 575 18.75 -37.09 0.94
CA ALA A 575 17.49 -36.91 1.66
C ALA A 575 17.66 -37.03 3.17
N ASP A 576 18.48 -37.97 3.64
CA ASP A 576 18.74 -38.13 5.07
C ASP A 576 19.54 -36.97 5.66
N VAL A 577 20.43 -36.36 4.89
CA VAL A 577 21.20 -35.18 5.31
C VAL A 577 20.27 -33.97 5.42
N ILE A 578 19.44 -33.74 4.42
CA ILE A 578 18.47 -32.62 4.38
C ILE A 578 17.49 -32.76 5.55
N ARG A 579 16.93 -33.96 5.77
CA ARG A 579 15.99 -34.23 6.85
C ARG A 579 16.60 -33.95 8.22
N ARG A 580 17.83 -34.44 8.47
CA ARG A 580 18.51 -34.16 9.74
C ARG A 580 18.80 -32.68 9.93
N SER A 581 19.13 -31.93 8.86
CA SER A 581 19.33 -30.48 8.93
C SER A 581 18.05 -29.76 9.30
N LEU A 582 16.93 -30.12 8.64
CA LEU A 582 15.61 -29.58 8.92
C LEU A 582 15.18 -29.90 10.36
N ASP A 583 15.29 -31.16 10.79
CA ASP A 583 14.93 -31.60 12.15
C ASP A 583 15.72 -30.84 13.22
N ALA A 584 17.03 -30.65 13.01
CA ALA A 584 17.88 -29.89 13.93
C ALA A 584 17.45 -28.41 14.01
N ARG A 585 17.08 -27.80 12.89
CA ARG A 585 16.59 -26.43 12.84
C ARG A 585 15.22 -26.30 13.51
N LEU A 586 14.28 -27.20 13.23
CA LEU A 586 12.95 -27.23 13.87
C LEU A 586 13.06 -27.46 15.38
N ALA A 587 13.93 -28.37 15.82
CA ALA A 587 14.22 -28.60 17.24
C ALA A 587 14.79 -27.35 17.92
N SER A 588 15.71 -26.64 17.24
CA SER A 588 16.25 -25.38 17.77
C SER A 588 15.19 -24.29 17.87
N LEU A 589 14.35 -24.12 16.85
CA LEU A 589 13.25 -23.17 16.88
C LEU A 589 12.23 -23.51 17.97
N SER A 590 11.88 -24.80 18.13
CA SER A 590 10.96 -25.26 19.18
C SER A 590 11.52 -24.92 20.56
N ARG A 591 12.76 -25.25 20.82
CA ARG A 591 13.43 -24.95 22.08
C ARG A 591 13.50 -23.46 22.40
N LEU A 592 13.76 -22.61 21.38
CA LEU A 592 13.93 -21.17 21.59
C LEU A 592 12.60 -20.43 21.71
N LEU A 593 11.54 -20.87 21.02
CA LEU A 593 10.27 -20.16 20.93
C LEU A 593 9.14 -20.83 21.72
N LEU A 594 9.13 -22.17 21.84
CA LEU A 594 7.99 -22.91 22.37
C LEU A 594 8.26 -23.53 23.74
N GLU A 595 9.38 -24.16 23.97
CA GLU A 595 9.67 -24.82 25.23
C GLU A 595 9.41 -23.92 26.47
N PRO A 596 9.88 -22.63 26.49
CA PRO A 596 9.58 -21.74 27.61
C PRO A 596 8.09 -21.47 27.81
N VAL A 597 7.31 -21.49 26.71
CA VAL A 597 5.90 -21.16 26.69
C VAL A 597 5.04 -22.39 27.02
N THR A 598 5.35 -23.54 26.41
CA THR A 598 4.60 -24.79 26.63
C THR A 598 4.83 -25.37 28.02
N ALA A 599 5.96 -25.07 28.67
CA ALA A 599 6.19 -25.37 30.07
C ALA A 599 5.20 -24.67 31.03
N ARG A 600 4.48 -23.65 30.57
CA ARG A 600 3.51 -22.87 31.35
C ARG A 600 2.06 -23.34 31.16
N THR A 601 1.80 -24.28 30.28
CA THR A 601 0.44 -24.78 30.03
C THR A 601 0.44 -26.26 29.64
N ALA A 602 -0.44 -27.02 30.32
CA ALA A 602 -0.73 -28.41 29.98
C ALA A 602 -1.90 -28.55 28.98
N ALA A 603 -2.52 -27.44 28.56
CA ALA A 603 -3.67 -27.43 27.67
C ALA A 603 -3.38 -28.17 26.35
N ARG A 604 -4.33 -29.06 25.95
CA ARG A 604 -4.21 -29.78 24.67
C ARG A 604 -4.49 -28.87 23.48
N ARG A 605 -5.42 -27.90 23.62
CA ARG A 605 -5.83 -26.97 22.57
C ARG A 605 -5.09 -25.65 22.73
N LEU A 606 -4.46 -25.19 21.66
CA LEU A 606 -3.69 -23.96 21.66
C LEU A 606 -4.18 -23.00 20.57
N LEU A 607 -4.69 -21.84 21.01
CA LEU A 607 -4.93 -20.68 20.17
C LEU A 607 -3.63 -19.89 20.05
N ILE A 608 -3.01 -19.89 18.87
CA ILE A 608 -1.73 -19.20 18.63
C ILE A 608 -1.97 -17.94 17.83
N THR A 609 -1.48 -16.81 18.32
CA THR A 609 -1.46 -15.55 17.60
C THR A 609 -0.04 -15.01 17.51
N THR A 610 0.43 -14.68 16.29
CA THR A 610 1.83 -14.34 16.03
C THR A 610 1.98 -12.97 15.38
N PRO A 611 3.09 -12.24 15.64
CA PRO A 611 3.48 -11.09 14.84
C PRO A 611 4.02 -11.52 13.47
N GLY A 612 4.03 -10.61 12.48
CA GLY A 612 4.48 -10.88 11.12
C GLY A 612 5.90 -11.44 10.99
N VAL A 613 6.78 -11.13 11.94
CA VAL A 613 8.17 -11.68 11.97
C VAL A 613 8.22 -13.20 12.14
N LEU A 614 7.14 -13.81 12.62
CA LEU A 614 6.97 -15.26 12.76
C LEU A 614 6.05 -15.85 11.67
N ALA A 615 5.66 -15.07 10.68
CA ALA A 615 4.89 -15.57 9.54
C ALA A 615 5.70 -16.64 8.78
N GLY A 616 5.06 -17.72 8.39
CA GLY A 616 5.68 -18.82 7.65
C GLY A 616 6.42 -19.86 8.51
N VAL A 617 6.47 -19.70 9.82
CA VAL A 617 6.95 -20.78 10.70
C VAL A 617 5.97 -21.96 10.61
N PRO A 618 6.43 -23.19 10.28
CA PRO A 618 5.57 -24.36 10.20
C PRO A 618 5.32 -24.91 11.60
N TRP A 619 4.46 -24.22 12.37
CA TRP A 619 4.21 -24.51 13.78
C TRP A 619 3.83 -25.97 14.04
N SER A 620 3.02 -26.58 13.16
CA SER A 620 2.63 -27.99 13.25
C SER A 620 3.81 -28.97 13.22
N MET A 621 4.94 -28.58 12.68
CA MET A 621 6.15 -29.40 12.60
C MET A 621 7.06 -29.26 13.82
N LEU A 622 6.85 -28.24 14.65
CA LEU A 622 7.70 -28.00 15.82
C LEU A 622 7.46 -29.08 16.90
N PRO A 623 8.52 -29.70 17.42
CA PRO A 623 8.41 -30.84 18.37
C PRO A 623 7.50 -30.62 19.57
N ASP A 624 7.53 -29.43 20.20
CA ASP A 624 6.72 -29.11 21.40
C ASP A 624 5.21 -28.94 21.11
N LEU A 625 4.78 -28.91 19.85
CA LEU A 625 3.38 -28.88 19.45
C LEU A 625 2.84 -30.22 18.97
N ARG A 626 3.66 -31.25 18.86
CA ARG A 626 3.22 -32.61 18.50
C ARG A 626 2.24 -33.12 19.54
N GLY A 627 1.15 -33.72 19.10
CA GLY A 627 0.06 -34.21 19.95
C GLY A 627 -0.83 -33.11 20.56
N ARG A 628 -0.62 -31.82 20.18
CA ARG A 628 -1.50 -30.72 20.58
C ARG A 628 -2.39 -30.29 19.40
N VAL A 629 -3.57 -29.83 19.71
CA VAL A 629 -4.53 -29.26 18.75
C VAL A 629 -4.27 -27.77 18.62
N THR A 630 -3.86 -27.32 17.44
CA THR A 630 -3.47 -25.92 17.24
C THR A 630 -4.36 -25.19 16.23
N THR A 631 -4.72 -23.95 16.53
CA THR A 631 -5.30 -23.01 15.55
C THR A 631 -4.54 -21.70 15.58
N HIS A 632 -4.24 -21.17 14.39
CA HIS A 632 -3.50 -19.94 14.18
C HIS A 632 -4.48 -18.83 13.84
N ALA A 633 -4.85 -18.03 14.83
CA ALA A 633 -5.72 -16.90 14.60
C ALA A 633 -4.91 -15.65 14.28
N VAL A 634 -5.42 -14.88 13.36
CA VAL A 634 -4.85 -13.56 13.06
C VAL A 634 -4.95 -12.65 14.28
N SER A 635 -6.06 -12.74 15.04
CA SER A 635 -6.25 -12.13 16.33
C SER A 635 -7.19 -12.98 17.20
N ALA A 636 -7.02 -12.93 18.51
CA ALA A 636 -7.92 -13.61 19.45
C ALA A 636 -9.34 -13.03 19.36
N SER A 637 -9.47 -11.72 19.10
CA SER A 637 -10.77 -11.06 18.92
C SER A 637 -11.54 -11.65 17.74
N ARG A 638 -10.86 -11.94 16.62
CA ARG A 638 -11.50 -12.53 15.44
C ARG A 638 -11.87 -14.00 15.66
N TRP A 639 -11.02 -14.75 16.36
CA TRP A 639 -11.32 -16.10 16.78
C TRP A 639 -12.56 -16.15 17.67
N ALA A 640 -12.63 -15.27 18.68
CA ALA A 640 -13.75 -15.17 19.62
C ALA A 640 -15.11 -14.93 18.92
N ARG A 641 -15.14 -14.02 17.95
CA ARG A 641 -16.35 -13.71 17.18
C ARG A 641 -16.85 -14.85 16.30
N ARG A 642 -15.96 -15.74 15.88
CA ARG A 642 -16.31 -16.86 14.97
C ARG A 642 -16.44 -18.20 15.65
N ARG A 643 -16.51 -18.21 16.96
CA ARG A 643 -16.64 -19.43 17.79
C ARG A 643 -18.09 -19.94 17.91
N THR A 644 -18.80 -20.02 16.80
CA THR A 644 -20.10 -20.70 16.76
C THR A 644 -19.90 -22.22 16.53
N PRO A 645 -20.80 -23.10 17.01
CA PRO A 645 -20.67 -24.53 16.72
C PRO A 645 -20.55 -24.79 15.23
N LEU A 646 -19.57 -25.62 14.83
CA LEU A 646 -19.40 -26.06 13.45
C LEU A 646 -20.37 -27.19 13.13
N THR A 647 -21.13 -27.01 12.06
CA THR A 647 -21.93 -28.10 11.47
C THR A 647 -21.46 -28.23 10.02
N LEU A 648 -20.63 -29.23 9.74
CA LEU A 648 -20.13 -29.54 8.41
C LEU A 648 -20.96 -30.70 7.85
N ARG A 649 -21.74 -30.46 6.81
CA ARG A 649 -22.67 -31.43 6.21
C ARG A 649 -22.30 -31.79 4.78
N THR A 650 -21.78 -30.82 4.02
CA THR A 650 -21.51 -30.94 2.59
C THR A 650 -20.05 -30.62 2.29
N ALA A 651 -19.48 -31.33 1.33
CA ALA A 651 -18.11 -31.08 0.88
C ALA A 651 -18.05 -31.04 -0.66
N GLY A 652 -17.17 -30.15 -1.16
CA GLY A 652 -16.84 -30.02 -2.56
C GLY A 652 -15.33 -30.08 -2.77
N PHE A 653 -14.92 -30.65 -3.88
CA PHE A 653 -13.52 -30.91 -4.20
C PHE A 653 -13.16 -30.41 -5.59
N ALA A 654 -11.99 -29.82 -5.73
CA ALA A 654 -11.47 -29.39 -7.03
C ALA A 654 -10.00 -29.77 -7.18
N VAL A 655 -9.63 -30.20 -8.40
CA VAL A 655 -8.25 -30.54 -8.74
C VAL A 655 -7.76 -29.65 -9.87
N GLY A 656 -6.68 -28.91 -9.64
CA GLY A 656 -6.00 -28.14 -10.66
C GLY A 656 -5.18 -29.02 -11.63
N PRO A 657 -4.70 -28.44 -12.74
CA PRO A 657 -3.92 -29.17 -13.72
C PRO A 657 -2.54 -29.56 -13.15
N ARG A 658 -2.00 -30.68 -13.61
CA ARG A 658 -0.62 -31.14 -13.35
C ARG A 658 -0.26 -31.43 -11.88
N VAL A 659 -1.23 -31.62 -11.00
CA VAL A 659 -0.98 -32.07 -9.62
C VAL A 659 -0.85 -33.61 -9.66
N ALA A 660 0.32 -34.13 -9.28
CA ALA A 660 0.64 -35.55 -9.56
C ALA A 660 -0.32 -36.53 -8.92
N ARG A 661 -0.68 -36.37 -7.65
CA ARG A 661 -1.65 -37.22 -6.93
C ARG A 661 -2.95 -36.48 -6.59
N GLY A 662 -3.24 -35.32 -7.21
CA GLY A 662 -4.39 -34.50 -6.85
C GLY A 662 -5.75 -35.21 -7.00
N ILE A 663 -5.94 -36.05 -8.07
CA ILE A 663 -7.17 -36.83 -8.24
C ILE A 663 -7.31 -37.88 -7.14
N GLU A 664 -6.22 -38.58 -6.80
CA GLU A 664 -6.21 -39.57 -5.72
C GLU A 664 -6.51 -38.94 -4.37
N GLU A 665 -5.87 -37.81 -4.08
CA GLU A 665 -6.05 -37.00 -2.85
C GLU A 665 -7.54 -36.64 -2.66
N VAL A 666 -8.15 -36.00 -3.68
CA VAL A 666 -9.54 -35.56 -3.55
C VAL A 666 -10.52 -36.72 -3.55
N THR A 667 -10.23 -37.83 -4.27
CA THR A 667 -11.08 -39.00 -4.28
C THR A 667 -11.05 -39.69 -2.91
N THR A 668 -9.86 -39.84 -2.32
CA THR A 668 -9.71 -40.39 -0.97
C THR A 668 -10.43 -39.49 0.05
N ALA A 669 -10.25 -38.20 0.02
CA ALA A 669 -10.92 -37.24 0.90
C ALA A 669 -12.46 -37.26 0.71
N ALA A 670 -12.94 -37.32 -0.53
CA ALA A 670 -14.36 -37.38 -0.85
C ALA A 670 -15.04 -38.70 -0.40
N SER A 671 -14.28 -39.80 -0.30
CA SER A 671 -14.81 -41.07 0.21
C SER A 671 -15.39 -40.97 1.61
N ALA A 672 -14.89 -40.06 2.45
CA ALA A 672 -15.43 -39.77 3.78
C ALA A 672 -16.82 -39.12 3.74
N TRP A 673 -17.19 -38.49 2.61
CA TRP A 673 -18.42 -37.72 2.43
C TRP A 673 -19.49 -38.40 1.57
N GLN A 674 -19.34 -39.69 1.29
CA GLN A 674 -20.24 -40.41 0.35
C GLN A 674 -21.72 -40.26 0.70
N ARG A 675 -22.07 -40.16 1.98
CA ARG A 675 -23.47 -39.99 2.46
C ARG A 675 -24.14 -38.70 1.96
N THR A 676 -23.36 -37.71 1.60
CA THR A 676 -23.82 -36.36 1.18
C THR A 676 -23.59 -36.10 -0.30
N GLN A 677 -23.13 -37.11 -1.06
CA GLN A 677 -22.83 -37.00 -2.47
C GLN A 677 -21.91 -35.81 -2.80
N PRO A 678 -20.63 -35.88 -2.42
CA PRO A 678 -19.69 -34.76 -2.58
C PRO A 678 -19.51 -34.44 -4.08
N GLU A 679 -19.46 -33.17 -4.42
CA GLU A 679 -19.16 -32.70 -5.78
C GLU A 679 -17.65 -32.71 -6.00
N ILE A 680 -17.19 -33.33 -7.10
CA ILE A 680 -15.76 -33.36 -7.46
C ILE A 680 -15.59 -32.75 -8.85
N ARG A 681 -14.73 -31.74 -8.96
CA ARG A 681 -14.34 -31.10 -10.22
C ARG A 681 -12.88 -31.42 -10.54
N HIS A 682 -12.61 -31.98 -11.71
CA HIS A 682 -11.26 -32.31 -12.19
C HIS A 682 -11.15 -32.21 -13.70
N GLY A 683 -9.94 -32.17 -14.24
CA GLY A 683 -9.71 -32.05 -15.68
C GLY A 683 -10.38 -30.79 -16.24
N ALA A 684 -11.10 -30.90 -17.35
CA ALA A 684 -11.75 -29.76 -18.01
C ALA A 684 -12.89 -29.13 -17.20
N ASP A 685 -13.47 -29.84 -16.20
CA ASP A 685 -14.58 -29.37 -15.38
C ASP A 685 -14.10 -28.54 -14.17
N SER A 686 -12.79 -28.57 -13.88
CA SER A 686 -12.19 -27.76 -12.78
C SER A 686 -11.92 -26.35 -13.22
N THR A 687 -12.94 -25.69 -13.76
CA THR A 687 -12.88 -24.29 -14.20
C THR A 687 -13.14 -23.34 -13.04
N ILE A 688 -12.76 -22.07 -13.20
CA ILE A 688 -13.02 -21.01 -12.22
C ILE A 688 -14.52 -20.88 -11.95
N ASP A 689 -15.33 -20.85 -13.01
CA ASP A 689 -16.80 -20.78 -12.88
C ASP A 689 -17.36 -22.04 -12.22
N GLY A 690 -16.84 -23.23 -12.56
CA GLY A 690 -17.24 -24.49 -11.95
C GLY A 690 -16.97 -24.52 -10.46
N VAL A 691 -15.77 -24.12 -10.04
CA VAL A 691 -15.37 -24.05 -8.62
C VAL A 691 -16.16 -22.96 -7.91
N THR A 692 -16.30 -21.77 -8.50
CA THR A 692 -17.06 -20.65 -7.90
C THR A 692 -18.54 -21.00 -7.70
N GLY A 693 -19.15 -21.71 -8.66
CA GLY A 693 -20.53 -22.22 -8.54
C GLY A 693 -20.70 -23.19 -7.37
N MET A 694 -19.73 -24.05 -7.12
CA MET A 694 -19.73 -25.01 -6.01
C MET A 694 -19.54 -24.34 -4.65
N VAL A 695 -18.71 -23.29 -4.57
CA VAL A 695 -18.31 -22.61 -3.32
C VAL A 695 -19.51 -22.21 -2.44
N GLY A 696 -20.58 -21.70 -3.04
CA GLY A 696 -21.77 -21.24 -2.33
C GLY A 696 -22.67 -22.35 -1.76
N ALA A 697 -22.45 -23.61 -2.17
CA ALA A 697 -23.32 -24.75 -1.87
C ALA A 697 -22.72 -25.71 -0.83
N VAL A 698 -21.42 -25.59 -0.51
CA VAL A 698 -20.71 -26.53 0.36
C VAL A 698 -20.23 -25.89 1.65
N ASP A 699 -20.17 -26.70 2.73
CA ASP A 699 -19.62 -26.29 4.02
C ASP A 699 -18.09 -26.41 4.04
N VAL A 700 -17.57 -27.43 3.34
CA VAL A 700 -16.13 -27.71 3.22
C VAL A 700 -15.75 -27.67 1.73
N LEU A 701 -14.75 -26.87 1.39
CA LEU A 701 -14.16 -26.84 0.06
C LEU A 701 -12.71 -27.32 0.16
N HIS A 702 -12.34 -28.32 -0.65
CA HIS A 702 -10.96 -28.77 -0.78
C HIS A 702 -10.46 -28.53 -2.20
N ILE A 703 -9.39 -27.76 -2.35
CA ILE A 703 -8.74 -27.50 -3.63
C ILE A 703 -7.31 -28.03 -3.59
N SER A 704 -7.04 -29.04 -4.45
CA SER A 704 -5.69 -29.56 -4.72
C SER A 704 -5.19 -28.96 -6.02
N ALA A 705 -4.29 -27.97 -5.95
CA ALA A 705 -3.86 -27.20 -7.12
C ALA A 705 -2.46 -26.62 -6.93
N HIS A 706 -1.82 -26.19 -8.02
CA HIS A 706 -0.62 -25.37 -7.90
C HIS A 706 -0.98 -23.96 -7.39
N GLY A 707 -0.31 -23.53 -6.33
CA GLY A 707 -0.37 -22.17 -5.85
C GLY A 707 0.52 -21.25 -6.71
N ARG A 708 0.05 -20.05 -6.97
CA ARG A 708 0.81 -18.98 -7.64
C ARG A 708 0.85 -17.76 -6.74
N HIS A 709 2.04 -17.40 -6.33
CA HIS A 709 2.24 -16.22 -5.48
C HIS A 709 2.66 -15.01 -6.29
N THR A 710 2.21 -13.83 -5.84
CA THR A 710 2.59 -12.54 -6.39
C THR A 710 3.00 -11.64 -5.22
N ALA A 711 4.32 -11.40 -5.09
CA ALA A 711 4.88 -10.64 -3.96
C ALA A 711 4.42 -9.17 -3.93
N ASP A 712 4.25 -8.56 -5.10
CA ASP A 712 3.90 -7.14 -5.22
C ASP A 712 2.42 -6.86 -4.87
N ASN A 713 1.54 -7.84 -5.11
CA ASN A 713 0.14 -7.76 -4.70
C ASN A 713 -0.41 -9.15 -4.34
N PRO A 714 -0.55 -9.46 -3.04
CA PRO A 714 -1.03 -10.76 -2.57
C PRO A 714 -2.41 -11.19 -3.09
N LEU A 715 -3.27 -10.27 -3.51
CA LEU A 715 -4.59 -10.58 -4.08
C LEU A 715 -4.52 -11.09 -5.54
N PHE A 716 -3.39 -10.91 -6.23
CA PHE A 716 -3.09 -11.60 -7.48
C PHE A 716 -2.42 -12.96 -7.27
N SER A 717 -2.17 -13.36 -6.05
CA SER A 717 -1.88 -14.76 -5.73
C SER A 717 -3.14 -15.59 -5.97
N GLY A 718 -2.98 -16.83 -6.40
CA GLY A 718 -4.14 -17.65 -6.75
C GLY A 718 -3.81 -19.11 -6.92
N LEU A 719 -4.84 -19.89 -7.27
CA LEU A 719 -4.81 -21.31 -7.50
C LEU A 719 -5.01 -21.62 -8.98
N GLU A 720 -4.14 -22.43 -9.55
CA GLU A 720 -4.19 -22.79 -10.96
C GLU A 720 -5.32 -23.81 -11.20
N LEU A 721 -6.31 -23.43 -12.02
CA LEU A 721 -7.43 -24.27 -12.45
C LEU A 721 -7.36 -24.54 -13.96
N ALA A 722 -8.32 -25.28 -14.51
CA ALA A 722 -8.29 -25.73 -15.89
C ALA A 722 -8.28 -24.59 -16.93
N ASP A 723 -8.98 -23.50 -16.62
CA ASP A 723 -9.15 -22.33 -17.48
C ASP A 723 -8.38 -21.08 -17.00
N GLY A 724 -7.50 -21.23 -16.01
CA GLY A 724 -6.66 -20.14 -15.52
C GLY A 724 -6.43 -20.13 -14.02
N VAL A 725 -6.15 -18.96 -13.46
CA VAL A 725 -5.85 -18.78 -12.03
C VAL A 725 -7.05 -18.18 -11.30
N LEU A 726 -7.51 -18.87 -10.27
CA LEU A 726 -8.48 -18.31 -9.30
C LEU A 726 -7.74 -17.37 -8.38
N PHE A 727 -7.89 -16.07 -8.55
CA PHE A 727 -7.22 -15.04 -7.78
C PHE A 727 -7.90 -14.76 -6.42
N GLY A 728 -7.15 -14.16 -5.49
CA GLY A 728 -7.70 -13.60 -4.26
C GLY A 728 -8.82 -12.58 -4.51
N TYR A 729 -8.73 -11.81 -5.59
CA TYR A 729 -9.78 -10.90 -6.05
C TYR A 729 -11.11 -11.59 -6.42
N ASP A 730 -11.07 -12.82 -6.94
CA ASP A 730 -12.29 -13.58 -7.23
C ASP A 730 -12.98 -14.02 -5.95
N ILE A 731 -12.19 -14.42 -4.95
CA ILE A 731 -12.70 -14.86 -3.64
C ILE A 731 -13.44 -13.72 -2.92
N ASP A 732 -12.88 -12.52 -2.95
CA ASP A 732 -13.48 -11.34 -2.31
C ASP A 732 -14.87 -10.98 -2.90
N ARG A 733 -15.12 -11.37 -4.13
CA ARG A 733 -16.40 -11.15 -4.85
C ARG A 733 -17.44 -12.26 -4.65
N MET A 734 -17.08 -13.39 -4.04
CA MET A 734 -18.02 -14.49 -3.86
C MET A 734 -19.14 -14.12 -2.87
N PRO A 735 -20.42 -14.30 -3.23
CA PRO A 735 -21.53 -13.92 -2.35
C PRO A 735 -21.61 -14.76 -1.07
N ARG A 736 -21.13 -16.00 -1.14
CA ARG A 736 -20.98 -16.93 -0.02
C ARG A 736 -19.67 -17.68 -0.16
N VAL A 737 -19.06 -18.03 0.96
CA VAL A 737 -17.85 -18.85 1.02
C VAL A 737 -18.07 -20.03 1.96
N PRO A 738 -17.36 -21.14 1.80
CA PRO A 738 -17.45 -22.30 2.67
C PRO A 738 -17.02 -21.94 4.10
N THR A 739 -17.55 -22.65 5.05
CA THR A 739 -17.17 -22.53 6.45
C THR A 739 -15.71 -22.93 6.66
N THR A 740 -15.28 -24.01 5.99
CA THR A 740 -13.92 -24.56 6.05
C THR A 740 -13.35 -24.68 4.64
N VAL A 741 -12.14 -24.19 4.45
CA VAL A 741 -11.42 -24.31 3.16
C VAL A 741 -10.12 -25.06 3.39
N VAL A 742 -9.87 -26.09 2.60
CA VAL A 742 -8.62 -26.86 2.59
C VAL A 742 -7.87 -26.53 1.31
N LEU A 743 -6.69 -25.98 1.44
CA LEU A 743 -5.81 -25.60 0.34
C LEU A 743 -4.60 -26.54 0.32
N SER A 744 -4.69 -27.59 -0.49
CA SER A 744 -3.56 -28.44 -0.84
C SER A 744 -2.88 -27.83 -2.07
N ALA A 745 -2.13 -26.78 -1.83
CA ALA A 745 -1.49 -26.01 -2.87
C ALA A 745 -0.01 -25.82 -2.53
N CYS A 746 0.84 -26.36 -3.39
CA CYS A 746 2.28 -26.22 -3.29
C CYS A 746 2.77 -25.26 -4.37
N GLU A 747 3.74 -24.40 -4.05
CA GLU A 747 4.42 -23.67 -5.10
C GLU A 747 5.68 -24.41 -5.53
N VAL A 748 5.67 -24.96 -6.75
CA VAL A 748 6.90 -25.33 -7.47
C VAL A 748 7.32 -24.11 -8.28
N GLY A 749 7.86 -23.08 -7.65
CA GLY A 749 8.20 -21.87 -8.35
C GLY A 749 9.40 -21.13 -7.77
N ARG A 750 10.45 -21.09 -8.53
CA ARG A 750 11.67 -20.32 -8.44
C ARG A 750 11.44 -18.82 -8.39
N SER A 751 10.96 -18.23 -7.32
CA SER A 751 11.04 -16.77 -7.21
C SER A 751 11.38 -16.34 -5.79
N ALA A 752 12.04 -15.21 -5.68
CA ALA A 752 12.46 -14.58 -4.44
C ALA A 752 11.23 -14.06 -3.66
N VAL A 753 10.46 -15.00 -3.12
CA VAL A 753 9.26 -14.69 -2.34
C VAL A 753 9.65 -14.44 -0.90
N ARG A 754 9.05 -13.45 -0.29
CA ARG A 754 9.21 -13.22 1.14
C ARG A 754 8.63 -14.38 1.92
N TRP A 755 9.36 -14.85 2.91
CA TRP A 755 8.99 -15.95 3.77
C TRP A 755 7.57 -15.84 4.33
N GLY A 756 6.74 -16.85 4.09
CA GLY A 756 5.39 -16.95 4.66
C GLY A 756 4.29 -16.10 4.03
N GLU A 757 4.57 -15.27 3.03
CA GLU A 757 3.57 -14.38 2.42
C GLU A 757 2.61 -15.12 1.47
N GLU A 758 3.02 -16.23 0.86
CA GLU A 758 2.25 -16.95 -0.16
C GLU A 758 0.97 -17.60 0.38
N ALA A 759 1.12 -18.49 1.34
CA ALA A 759 -0.04 -19.14 1.97
C ALA A 759 -0.88 -18.11 2.76
N ILE A 760 -0.23 -17.06 3.28
CA ILE A 760 -0.91 -15.98 3.98
C ILE A 760 -1.81 -15.18 3.03
N GLY A 761 -1.42 -14.94 1.78
CA GLY A 761 -2.22 -14.20 0.80
C GLY A 761 -3.58 -14.86 0.56
N MET A 762 -3.59 -16.11 0.13
CA MET A 762 -4.83 -16.88 -0.16
C MET A 762 -5.62 -17.20 1.11
N THR A 763 -4.96 -17.68 2.17
CA THR A 763 -5.59 -17.91 3.48
C THR A 763 -6.31 -16.66 3.99
N ARG A 764 -5.67 -15.50 3.84
CA ARG A 764 -6.24 -14.22 4.25
C ARG A 764 -7.43 -13.81 3.40
N ALA A 765 -7.39 -14.03 2.08
CA ALA A 765 -8.51 -13.75 1.19
C ALA A 765 -9.76 -14.58 1.59
N TRP A 766 -9.62 -15.88 1.80
CA TRP A 766 -10.73 -16.72 2.25
C TRP A 766 -11.27 -16.34 3.62
N LEU A 767 -10.37 -16.11 4.62
CA LEU A 767 -10.78 -15.65 5.94
C LEU A 767 -11.45 -14.27 5.88
N HIS A 768 -10.99 -13.37 5.00
CA HIS A 768 -11.60 -12.07 4.78
C HIS A 768 -13.00 -12.23 4.18
N ALA A 769 -13.14 -12.98 3.12
CA ALA A 769 -14.42 -13.25 2.45
C ALA A 769 -15.45 -13.94 3.34
N GLY A 770 -15.07 -14.45 4.52
CA GLY A 770 -16.00 -14.97 5.50
C GLY A 770 -15.78 -16.42 5.93
N ALA A 771 -14.84 -17.15 5.34
CA ALA A 771 -14.50 -18.49 5.80
C ALA A 771 -14.12 -18.45 7.29
N ARG A 772 -14.61 -19.41 8.06
CA ARG A 772 -14.33 -19.50 9.47
C ARG A 772 -12.92 -19.99 9.73
N CYS A 773 -12.50 -20.97 8.91
CA CYS A 773 -11.21 -21.61 9.05
C CYS A 773 -10.66 -22.01 7.68
N VAL A 774 -9.35 -21.94 7.54
CA VAL A 774 -8.60 -22.35 6.35
C VAL A 774 -7.47 -23.26 6.80
N ILE A 775 -7.39 -24.46 6.20
CA ILE A 775 -6.26 -25.38 6.36
C ILE A 775 -5.34 -25.18 5.17
N ALA A 776 -4.10 -24.76 5.42
CA ALA A 776 -3.12 -24.49 4.38
C ALA A 776 -1.69 -24.70 4.89
N ALA A 777 -0.75 -24.91 3.99
CA ALA A 777 0.67 -24.98 4.31
C ALA A 777 1.38 -23.68 3.88
N PRO A 778 2.28 -23.12 4.72
CA PRO A 778 3.04 -21.92 4.37
C PRO A 778 4.21 -22.18 3.40
N VAL A 779 4.45 -23.45 3.07
CA VAL A 779 5.56 -23.94 2.23
C VAL A 779 5.13 -25.15 1.41
N VAL A 780 5.98 -25.58 0.49
CA VAL A 780 5.75 -26.78 -0.33
C VAL A 780 5.54 -28.02 0.56
N VAL A 781 4.56 -28.82 0.20
CA VAL A 781 4.27 -30.15 0.78
C VAL A 781 4.43 -31.21 -0.29
N ALA A 782 5.00 -32.36 0.06
CA ALA A 782 5.08 -33.48 -0.86
C ALA A 782 3.68 -34.06 -1.12
N ASP A 783 3.37 -34.38 -2.38
CA ASP A 783 2.04 -34.88 -2.79
C ASP A 783 1.63 -36.15 -2.03
N ASP A 784 2.58 -37.04 -1.71
CA ASP A 784 2.31 -38.23 -0.91
C ASP A 784 1.84 -37.90 0.50
N ASP A 785 2.54 -36.97 1.16
CA ASP A 785 2.22 -36.56 2.53
C ASP A 785 0.86 -35.80 2.56
N ALA A 786 0.59 -34.98 1.55
CA ALA A 786 -0.69 -34.28 1.42
C ALA A 786 -1.86 -35.24 1.22
N CYS A 787 -1.73 -36.19 0.28
CA CYS A 787 -2.75 -37.18 -0.03
C CYS A 787 -3.16 -38.01 1.20
N GLU A 788 -2.20 -38.60 1.90
CA GLU A 788 -2.47 -39.46 3.06
C GLU A 788 -3.00 -38.66 4.27
N LEU A 789 -2.36 -37.53 4.57
CA LEU A 789 -2.73 -36.72 5.75
C LEU A 789 -4.10 -36.09 5.59
N LEU A 790 -4.35 -35.44 4.43
CA LEU A 790 -5.63 -34.75 4.19
C LEU A 790 -6.79 -35.74 3.99
N GLY A 791 -6.54 -36.91 3.38
CA GLY A 791 -7.51 -38.00 3.33
C GLY A 791 -7.97 -38.41 4.74
N ALA A 792 -7.03 -38.70 5.64
CA ALA A 792 -7.31 -39.03 7.04
C ALA A 792 -8.00 -37.89 7.82
N MET A 793 -7.63 -36.63 7.52
CA MET A 793 -8.28 -35.45 8.12
C MET A 793 -9.78 -35.35 7.72
N HIS A 794 -10.11 -35.60 6.44
CA HIS A 794 -11.50 -35.55 5.98
C HIS A 794 -12.41 -36.58 6.63
N GLU A 795 -11.88 -37.72 7.09
CA GLU A 795 -12.66 -38.67 7.90
C GLU A 795 -13.13 -38.05 9.22
N GLY A 796 -12.23 -37.31 9.90
CA GLY A 796 -12.57 -36.56 11.12
C GLY A 796 -13.59 -35.45 10.85
N LEU A 797 -13.39 -34.66 9.79
CA LEU A 797 -14.31 -33.59 9.42
C LEU A 797 -15.71 -34.11 9.12
N ALA A 798 -15.81 -35.21 8.36
CA ALA A 798 -17.09 -35.86 8.02
C ALA A 798 -17.79 -36.48 9.25
N ALA A 799 -17.01 -36.88 10.26
CA ALA A 799 -17.53 -37.33 11.54
C ALA A 799 -17.96 -36.18 12.50
N GLY A 800 -17.77 -34.91 12.09
CA GLY A 800 -18.13 -33.73 12.88
C GLY A 800 -17.05 -33.27 13.87
N THR A 801 -15.83 -33.78 13.74
CA THR A 801 -14.68 -33.30 14.51
C THR A 801 -14.27 -31.90 14.04
N SER A 802 -13.83 -31.04 14.94
CA SER A 802 -13.36 -29.71 14.57
C SER A 802 -12.13 -29.77 13.63
N PRO A 803 -11.93 -28.79 12.75
CA PRO A 803 -10.82 -28.83 11.79
C PRO A 803 -9.44 -28.99 12.42
N ALA A 804 -9.21 -28.36 13.54
CA ALA A 804 -7.92 -28.45 14.24
C ALA A 804 -7.71 -29.81 14.91
N GLU A 805 -8.77 -30.38 15.50
CA GLU A 805 -8.75 -31.74 16.05
C GLU A 805 -8.60 -32.78 14.94
N ALA A 806 -9.35 -32.64 13.84
CA ALA A 806 -9.26 -33.55 12.70
C ALA A 806 -7.84 -33.60 12.09
N LEU A 807 -7.15 -32.46 11.99
CA LEU A 807 -5.76 -32.41 11.52
C LEU A 807 -4.79 -33.05 12.53
N ALA A 808 -4.95 -32.77 13.81
CA ALA A 808 -4.11 -33.34 14.87
C ALA A 808 -4.28 -34.88 14.94
N ASP A 809 -5.51 -35.37 14.91
CA ASP A 809 -5.82 -36.80 14.94
C ASP A 809 -5.33 -37.51 13.66
N ALA A 810 -5.42 -36.87 12.50
CA ALA A 810 -4.87 -37.37 11.24
C ALA A 810 -3.34 -37.48 11.32
N THR A 811 -2.66 -36.47 11.88
CA THR A 811 -1.20 -36.48 12.08
C THR A 811 -0.79 -37.64 13.01
N GLU A 812 -1.51 -37.87 14.09
CA GLU A 812 -1.26 -38.96 15.02
C GLU A 812 -1.47 -40.33 14.36
N ARG A 813 -2.57 -40.51 13.63
CA ARG A 813 -2.92 -41.77 12.97
C ARG A 813 -1.97 -42.15 11.82
N THR A 814 -1.59 -41.15 11.00
CA THR A 814 -0.71 -41.41 9.83
C THR A 814 0.77 -41.38 10.18
N GLY A 815 1.13 -40.74 11.30
CA GLY A 815 2.52 -40.42 11.65
C GLY A 815 3.18 -39.37 10.75
N ILE A 816 2.41 -38.74 9.83
CA ILE A 816 2.92 -37.75 8.89
C ILE A 816 2.97 -36.39 9.54
N VAL A 817 4.14 -35.81 9.64
CA VAL A 817 4.36 -34.45 10.14
C VAL A 817 4.60 -33.53 8.95
N ALA A 818 3.55 -32.84 8.52
CA ALA A 818 3.58 -31.93 7.40
C ALA A 818 3.26 -30.47 7.83
N PRO A 819 3.65 -29.46 7.05
CA PRO A 819 3.52 -28.04 7.44
C PRO A 819 2.07 -27.51 7.34
N PHE A 820 1.05 -28.36 7.22
CA PHE A 820 -0.34 -27.94 7.24
C PHE A 820 -0.73 -27.32 8.60
N GLN A 821 -1.37 -26.17 8.54
CA GLN A 821 -1.82 -25.42 9.72
C GLN A 821 -3.29 -25.01 9.56
N VAL A 822 -3.98 -24.93 10.68
CA VAL A 822 -5.35 -24.46 10.74
C VAL A 822 -5.36 -22.97 11.08
N HIS A 823 -5.85 -22.15 10.17
CA HIS A 823 -5.93 -20.71 10.32
C HIS A 823 -7.37 -20.27 10.60
N GLY A 824 -7.58 -19.36 11.57
CA GLY A 824 -8.89 -18.85 11.96
C GLY A 824 -9.46 -19.54 13.19
N ALA A 825 -10.76 -19.90 13.19
CA ALA A 825 -11.42 -20.57 14.31
C ALA A 825 -11.56 -22.06 14.03
N GLY A 826 -10.49 -22.81 14.24
CA GLY A 826 -10.40 -24.24 13.96
C GLY A 826 -11.05 -25.15 15.01
N PHE A 827 -11.35 -24.61 16.21
CA PHE A 827 -12.09 -25.26 17.28
C PHE A 827 -12.98 -24.29 18.03
#